data_e45a5538144be8b7b530178b5ac7ba05
#
_entry.id   e45a5538144be8b7b530178b5ac7ba05
#
_cell.length_a   1.000
_cell.length_b   1.000
_cell.length_c   1.000
_cell.angle_alpha   90.00
_cell.angle_beta   90.00
_cell.angle_gamma   90.00
#
_symmetry.space_group_name_H-M   'P 1'
#
loop_
_entity.id
_entity.type
_entity.pdbx_description
1 polymer ?
#
loop_
_entity_poly.entity_id
_entity_poly.type
_entity_poly.pdbx_seq_one_letter_code
_entity_poly.pdbx_strand_id
1 'polypeptide(L)'
;MSTYKLAAKFAASLYALALPLLSSNALAANGAVADEFKWMTFAVFGVIIAITMGITYWAAKHTHTTSEFYAAGRTVTGLQNGWAIAGDYLSAASFLGIAGLISLYGYDGFMYSVGWLVAYITVLLVIAEPCRNIGKYTLGDILAFRNDPKKTKTVAALSTITVSTFYLTAQMVGGGVLIKTLIGIDYEVSVIGVGILMLAYVVFGGMKATTWVQIVKAVLLVLASILLVIFTWAPYGFSLPDFLQAVVGDAKVQAQVAKLLGDAATNMSKEELGQRFLEPGLFLKSPIDQISLGMALVFGTAGMPHILMRFFTVPTAQDARKSVIWAMAIIGGFYVLTLFLGMGAAINVGPAKIALIDKGGNMAGPLLAQYVGGGADSVLGNLFLAFVAAVAFATIVAVVAGLVLAAASAMAHDIYVGVIRGDKATPKEQVTAARVASLIVGALAIYVGIAAKGQNVAHLVALAFAVAASGNLPAVFLTLYWKRTNTYGVILGMLVGAISAIALVMISPNMTYPQQVIKDAKKVLEGEPAQPAKEAVPAKPGEGFVCELFAVCKKAEAAKPATAEKPAKPGGAEKMAKMTEKLAATTDPADKTKLETDIGKLDKDIKKAEGDLKKFENDKTSMVGLDKPFFLLKNPGLLSIPLGFLCVIFGSLLFRDTRSEAMWDELYVRQHTGLHAEGALAH
;
A
#
# COMPACT_ATOMS: atom_id res chain seq x y z
N MET A 1 -21.21 19.89 -25.80
CA MET A 1 -22.26 18.88 -26.05
C MET A 1 -21.74 17.48 -26.38
N SER A 2 -20.56 17.32 -26.95
CA SER A 2 -19.98 15.99 -27.32
C SER A 2 -19.57 15.15 -26.10
N THR A 3 -18.99 15.75 -25.07
CA THR A 3 -18.51 15.06 -23.85
C THR A 3 -19.63 14.48 -22.97
N TYR A 4 -20.81 15.11 -22.96
CA TYR A 4 -21.98 14.61 -22.21
C TYR A 4 -22.57 13.33 -22.80
N LYS A 5 -22.63 13.24 -24.14
CA LYS A 5 -23.09 12.02 -24.81
C LYS A 5 -22.13 10.87 -24.62
N LEU A 6 -20.83 11.14 -24.49
CA LEU A 6 -19.80 10.14 -24.24
C LEU A 6 -19.89 9.61 -22.80
N ALA A 7 -20.06 10.50 -21.79
CA ALA A 7 -20.21 10.10 -20.38
C ALA A 7 -21.50 9.31 -20.12
N ALA A 8 -22.61 9.70 -20.74
CA ALA A 8 -23.87 8.97 -20.66
C ALA A 8 -23.81 7.60 -21.36
N LYS A 9 -23.14 7.52 -22.53
CA LYS A 9 -22.89 6.24 -23.20
C LYS A 9 -21.95 5.35 -22.41
N PHE A 10 -20.93 5.90 -21.76
CA PHE A 10 -19.98 5.16 -20.94
C PHE A 10 -20.65 4.64 -19.65
N ALA A 11 -21.48 5.43 -19.00
CA ALA A 11 -22.30 4.99 -17.86
C ALA A 11 -23.31 3.91 -18.25
N ALA A 12 -23.95 4.04 -19.41
CA ALA A 12 -24.87 3.03 -19.94
C ALA A 12 -24.13 1.73 -20.35
N SER A 13 -22.89 1.85 -20.87
CA SER A 13 -22.04 0.69 -21.19
C SER A 13 -21.54 -0.02 -19.92
N LEU A 14 -21.24 0.73 -18.86
CA LEU A 14 -20.90 0.16 -17.55
C LEU A 14 -22.10 -0.56 -16.93
N TYR A 15 -23.29 -0.01 -17.06
CA TYR A 15 -24.52 -0.62 -16.59
C TYR A 15 -24.84 -1.90 -17.39
N ALA A 16 -24.65 -1.88 -18.70
CA ALA A 16 -24.84 -3.03 -19.59
C ALA A 16 -23.79 -4.14 -19.40
N LEU A 17 -22.56 -3.79 -18.99
CA LEU A 17 -21.50 -4.73 -18.60
C LEU A 17 -21.71 -5.32 -17.19
N ALA A 18 -22.33 -4.58 -16.30
CA ALA A 18 -22.64 -5.06 -14.95
C ALA A 18 -23.82 -6.03 -14.90
N LEU A 19 -24.82 -5.85 -15.78
CA LEU A 19 -26.02 -6.70 -15.83
C LEU A 19 -25.75 -8.20 -16.09
N PRO A 20 -24.89 -8.60 -17.07
CA PRO A 20 -24.56 -10.02 -17.28
C PRO A 20 -23.74 -10.64 -16.14
N LEU A 21 -22.95 -9.82 -15.41
CA LEU A 21 -22.18 -10.25 -14.24
C LEU A 21 -23.09 -10.55 -13.03
N LEU A 22 -24.27 -9.92 -12.97
CA LEU A 22 -25.29 -10.15 -11.95
C LEU A 22 -26.14 -11.39 -12.19
N SER A 23 -26.16 -11.91 -13.43
CA SER A 23 -26.99 -13.06 -13.83
C SER A 23 -26.25 -14.40 -13.91
N SER A 24 -24.93 -14.43 -13.70
CA SER A 24 -24.18 -15.70 -13.73
C SER A 24 -24.28 -16.42 -12.40
N ASN A 25 -24.75 -17.68 -12.43
CA ASN A 25 -24.78 -18.62 -11.30
C ASN A 25 -23.39 -19.01 -10.74
N ALA A 26 -22.34 -18.25 -11.05
CA ALA A 26 -20.99 -18.35 -10.51
C ALA A 26 -20.85 -17.68 -9.11
N LEU A 27 -21.96 -17.28 -8.49
CA LEU A 27 -22.05 -16.63 -7.18
C LEU A 27 -22.01 -17.60 -5.99
N ALA A 28 -21.50 -18.81 -6.15
CA ALA A 28 -21.47 -19.79 -5.08
C ALA A 28 -20.25 -19.64 -4.17
N ALA A 29 -20.53 -19.20 -2.93
CA ALA A 29 -19.91 -19.68 -1.69
C ALA A 29 -18.42 -19.41 -1.44
N ASN A 30 -17.99 -18.13 -1.28
CA ASN A 30 -16.79 -17.80 -0.48
C ASN A 30 -16.73 -16.30 -0.07
N GLY A 31 -17.85 -15.59 -0.03
CA GLY A 31 -17.93 -14.21 0.43
C GLY A 31 -18.07 -14.10 1.97
N ALA A 32 -17.62 -12.98 2.55
CA ALA A 32 -17.87 -12.66 3.96
C ALA A 32 -19.33 -12.28 4.21
N VAL A 33 -20.14 -12.11 3.18
CA VAL A 33 -21.54 -11.66 3.23
C VAL A 33 -22.43 -12.78 2.73
N ALA A 34 -23.43 -13.15 3.52
CA ALA A 34 -24.47 -14.10 3.11
C ALA A 34 -25.30 -13.52 1.94
N ASP A 35 -25.82 -14.39 1.08
CA ASP A 35 -26.51 -13.98 -0.17
C ASP A 35 -27.69 -13.03 0.10
N GLU A 36 -28.41 -13.25 1.19
CA GLU A 36 -29.54 -12.42 1.63
C GLU A 36 -29.16 -10.95 1.94
N PHE A 37 -27.90 -10.67 2.32
CA PHE A 37 -27.42 -9.33 2.65
C PHE A 37 -26.62 -8.67 1.51
N LYS A 38 -26.34 -9.34 0.41
CA LYS A 38 -25.55 -8.77 -0.70
C LYS A 38 -26.20 -7.52 -1.30
N TRP A 39 -27.54 -7.47 -1.39
CA TRP A 39 -28.24 -6.30 -1.90
C TRP A 39 -27.95 -5.03 -1.10
N MET A 40 -27.83 -5.17 0.24
CA MET A 40 -27.49 -4.06 1.14
C MET A 40 -26.09 -3.53 0.87
N THR A 41 -25.14 -4.43 0.65
CA THR A 41 -23.76 -4.08 0.24
C THR A 41 -23.78 -3.29 -1.07
N PHE A 42 -24.51 -3.74 -2.08
CA PHE A 42 -24.66 -3.03 -3.35
C PHE A 42 -25.29 -1.65 -3.17
N ALA A 43 -26.32 -1.53 -2.33
CA ALA A 43 -26.99 -0.26 -2.08
C ALA A 43 -26.05 0.76 -1.42
N VAL A 44 -25.31 0.36 -0.36
CA VAL A 44 -24.35 1.22 0.34
C VAL A 44 -23.21 1.64 -0.59
N PHE A 45 -22.62 0.72 -1.35
CA PHE A 45 -21.60 1.02 -2.36
C PHE A 45 -22.13 1.97 -3.43
N GLY A 46 -23.33 1.71 -3.94
CA GLY A 46 -23.98 2.55 -4.94
C GLY A 46 -24.16 4.00 -4.48
N VAL A 47 -24.59 4.20 -3.23
CA VAL A 47 -24.73 5.54 -2.64
C VAL A 47 -23.39 6.26 -2.53
N ILE A 48 -22.36 5.62 -2.01
CA ILE A 48 -21.03 6.23 -1.86
C ILE A 48 -20.40 6.54 -3.23
N ILE A 49 -20.53 5.62 -4.20
CA ILE A 49 -20.08 5.85 -5.57
C ILE A 49 -20.85 7.02 -6.20
N ALA A 50 -22.16 7.09 -6.02
CA ALA A 50 -22.99 8.18 -6.55
C ALA A 50 -22.60 9.54 -5.97
N ILE A 51 -22.32 9.62 -4.65
CA ILE A 51 -21.84 10.85 -4.00
C ILE A 51 -20.49 11.28 -4.61
N THR A 52 -19.52 10.38 -4.69
CA THR A 52 -18.19 10.69 -5.20
C THR A 52 -18.20 11.04 -6.70
N MET A 53 -19.02 10.36 -7.50
CA MET A 53 -19.24 10.70 -8.91
C MET A 53 -19.96 12.06 -9.07
N GLY A 54 -20.92 12.38 -8.21
CA GLY A 54 -21.58 13.66 -8.16
C GLY A 54 -20.58 14.81 -7.92
N ILE A 55 -19.67 14.64 -6.96
CA ILE A 55 -18.58 15.59 -6.68
C ILE A 55 -17.67 15.74 -7.90
N THR A 56 -17.27 14.62 -8.51
CA THR A 56 -16.42 14.64 -9.71
C THR A 56 -17.09 15.36 -10.86
N TYR A 57 -18.37 15.11 -11.10
CA TYR A 57 -19.16 15.79 -12.13
C TYR A 57 -19.28 17.29 -11.87
N TRP A 58 -19.58 17.68 -10.63
CA TRP A 58 -19.63 19.07 -10.22
C TRP A 58 -18.29 19.77 -10.45
N ALA A 59 -17.19 19.17 -10.02
CA ALA A 59 -15.86 19.73 -10.20
C ALA A 59 -15.44 19.83 -11.67
N ALA A 60 -15.79 18.82 -12.49
CA ALA A 60 -15.52 18.81 -13.93
C ALA A 60 -16.20 20.00 -14.66
N LYS A 61 -17.38 20.41 -14.21
CA LYS A 61 -18.08 21.59 -14.73
C LYS A 61 -17.37 22.91 -14.41
N HIS A 62 -16.55 22.93 -13.36
CA HIS A 62 -15.85 24.13 -12.87
C HIS A 62 -14.34 24.09 -13.16
N THR A 63 -13.89 23.21 -14.06
CA THR A 63 -12.49 23.08 -14.46
C THR A 63 -12.36 23.48 -15.93
N HIS A 64 -11.92 24.70 -16.18
CA HIS A 64 -11.82 25.29 -17.52
C HIS A 64 -10.39 25.60 -17.95
N THR A 65 -9.48 25.80 -16.98
CA THR A 65 -8.09 26.20 -17.23
C THR A 65 -7.11 25.09 -16.90
N THR A 66 -5.91 25.18 -17.47
CA THR A 66 -4.79 24.26 -17.15
C THR A 66 -4.42 24.32 -15.68
N SER A 67 -4.42 25.53 -15.07
CA SER A 67 -4.16 25.72 -13.64
C SER A 67 -5.23 25.05 -12.76
N GLU A 68 -6.50 25.12 -13.16
CA GLU A 68 -7.57 24.42 -12.43
C GLU A 68 -7.46 22.90 -12.56
N PHE A 69 -7.01 22.42 -13.72
CA PHE A 69 -6.82 20.98 -13.95
C PHE A 69 -5.64 20.40 -13.16
N TYR A 70 -4.46 21.08 -13.14
CA TYR A 70 -3.25 20.56 -12.50
C TYR A 70 -3.07 21.01 -11.06
N ALA A 71 -3.56 22.19 -10.67
CA ALA A 71 -3.33 22.80 -9.35
C ALA A 71 -4.60 23.37 -8.69
N ALA A 72 -5.80 22.94 -9.10
CA ALA A 72 -7.09 23.41 -8.57
C ALA A 72 -7.23 24.95 -8.54
N GLY A 73 -6.55 25.65 -9.46
CA GLY A 73 -6.55 27.12 -9.55
C GLY A 73 -5.81 27.82 -8.41
N ARG A 74 -5.07 27.10 -7.57
CA ARG A 74 -4.39 27.62 -6.36
C ARG A 74 -5.32 28.30 -5.36
N THR A 75 -6.55 27.84 -5.24
CA THR A 75 -7.58 28.47 -4.40
C THR A 75 -7.92 27.66 -3.15
N VAL A 76 -7.25 26.53 -2.94
CA VAL A 76 -7.51 25.62 -1.81
C VAL A 76 -6.90 26.20 -0.53
N THR A 77 -7.71 26.31 0.54
CA THR A 77 -7.20 26.79 1.84
C THR A 77 -6.30 25.78 2.52
N GLY A 78 -5.43 26.23 3.46
CA GLY A 78 -4.53 25.35 4.19
C GLY A 78 -5.25 24.20 4.92
N LEU A 79 -6.42 24.44 5.52
CA LEU A 79 -7.24 23.40 6.17
C LEU A 79 -7.82 22.41 5.15
N GLN A 80 -8.41 22.89 4.07
CA GLN A 80 -8.95 22.03 3.01
C GLN A 80 -7.86 21.17 2.40
N ASN A 81 -6.69 21.76 2.13
CA ASN A 81 -5.56 21.02 1.58
C ASN A 81 -4.99 20.02 2.61
N GLY A 82 -5.01 20.34 3.90
CA GLY A 82 -4.65 19.40 4.97
C GLY A 82 -5.52 18.15 4.95
N TRP A 83 -6.85 18.30 4.85
CA TRP A 83 -7.77 17.18 4.66
C TRP A 83 -7.56 16.45 3.31
N ALA A 84 -7.26 17.19 2.24
CA ALA A 84 -6.99 16.58 0.93
C ALA A 84 -5.69 15.76 0.95
N ILE A 85 -4.62 16.27 1.58
CA ILE A 85 -3.36 15.54 1.79
C ILE A 85 -3.61 14.30 2.66
N ALA A 86 -4.34 14.46 3.77
CA ALA A 86 -4.73 13.32 4.60
C ALA A 86 -5.53 12.30 3.78
N GLY A 87 -6.43 12.76 2.92
CA GLY A 87 -7.16 11.91 1.99
C GLY A 87 -6.25 11.15 1.02
N ASP A 88 -5.25 11.75 0.41
CA ASP A 88 -4.29 11.07 -0.47
C ASP A 88 -3.45 10.04 0.29
N TYR A 89 -3.15 10.31 1.55
CA TYR A 89 -2.29 9.49 2.38
C TYR A 89 -3.03 8.33 3.05
N LEU A 90 -4.21 8.60 3.61
CA LEU A 90 -5.09 7.59 4.20
C LEU A 90 -5.73 6.73 3.12
N SER A 91 -4.93 5.82 2.57
CA SER A 91 -5.26 4.91 1.47
C SER A 91 -5.77 3.56 1.98
N ALA A 92 -6.03 2.63 1.06
CA ALA A 92 -6.27 1.23 1.42
C ALA A 92 -5.14 0.64 2.27
N ALA A 93 -3.89 1.06 2.03
CA ALA A 93 -2.76 0.63 2.84
C ALA A 93 -2.92 1.03 4.30
N SER A 94 -3.33 2.28 4.55
CA SER A 94 -3.48 2.81 5.91
C SER A 94 -4.61 2.16 6.69
N PHE A 95 -5.74 1.89 6.04
CA PHE A 95 -6.91 1.32 6.71
C PHE A 95 -6.95 -0.21 6.64
N LEU A 96 -6.91 -0.78 5.42
CA LEU A 96 -7.00 -2.23 5.25
C LEU A 96 -5.68 -2.92 5.55
N GLY A 97 -4.58 -2.39 4.96
CA GLY A 97 -3.27 -3.02 5.02
C GLY A 97 -2.67 -3.03 6.42
N ILE A 98 -2.66 -1.88 7.11
CA ILE A 98 -2.08 -1.77 8.46
C ILE A 98 -2.90 -2.57 9.47
N ALA A 99 -4.24 -2.41 9.49
CA ALA A 99 -5.08 -3.20 10.39
C ALA A 99 -4.88 -4.71 10.15
N GLY A 100 -4.68 -5.11 8.90
CA GLY A 100 -4.34 -6.47 8.52
C GLY A 100 -2.99 -6.93 9.07
N LEU A 101 -1.94 -6.14 8.88
CA LEU A 101 -0.61 -6.49 9.40
C LEU A 101 -0.59 -6.56 10.92
N ILE A 102 -1.24 -5.62 11.61
CA ILE A 102 -1.35 -5.64 13.08
C ILE A 102 -2.13 -6.88 13.52
N SER A 103 -3.24 -7.22 12.86
CA SER A 103 -4.03 -8.40 13.23
C SER A 103 -3.30 -9.72 13.05
N LEU A 104 -2.34 -9.79 12.10
CA LEU A 104 -1.57 -11.00 11.80
C LEU A 104 -0.23 -11.08 12.54
N TYR A 105 0.42 -9.91 12.79
CA TYR A 105 1.81 -9.83 13.24
C TYR A 105 2.02 -8.86 14.41
N GLY A 106 0.96 -8.32 15.00
CA GLY A 106 1.03 -7.44 16.17
C GLY A 106 1.85 -6.18 15.94
N TYR A 107 2.83 -5.94 16.83
CA TYR A 107 3.65 -4.74 16.85
C TYR A 107 4.33 -4.43 15.50
N ASP A 108 4.82 -5.43 14.78
CA ASP A 108 5.47 -5.21 13.48
C ASP A 108 4.52 -4.57 12.45
N GLY A 109 3.23 -4.85 12.53
CA GLY A 109 2.22 -4.16 11.73
C GLY A 109 2.07 -2.70 12.11
N PHE A 110 2.15 -2.37 13.42
CA PHE A 110 2.04 -1.00 13.92
C PHE A 110 3.25 -0.12 13.55
N MET A 111 4.42 -0.71 13.29
CA MET A 111 5.60 0.00 12.80
C MET A 111 5.35 0.77 11.50
N TYR A 112 4.43 0.30 10.65
CA TYR A 112 4.02 1.04 9.46
C TYR A 112 3.32 2.36 9.82
N SER A 113 2.44 2.36 10.82
CA SER A 113 1.77 3.57 11.31
C SER A 113 2.76 4.60 11.84
N VAL A 114 3.71 4.16 12.67
CA VAL A 114 4.74 5.03 13.24
C VAL A 114 5.63 5.62 12.15
N GLY A 115 6.10 4.81 11.20
CA GLY A 115 6.97 5.26 10.12
C GLY A 115 6.30 6.32 9.24
N TRP A 116 5.06 6.12 8.85
CA TRP A 116 4.32 7.08 8.03
C TRP A 116 3.90 8.34 8.78
N LEU A 117 3.66 8.27 10.09
CA LEU A 117 3.41 9.47 10.89
C LEU A 117 4.66 10.37 10.97
N VAL A 118 5.81 9.78 11.29
CA VAL A 118 7.09 10.51 11.41
C VAL A 118 7.51 11.13 10.08
N ALA A 119 7.13 10.54 8.95
CA ALA A 119 7.41 11.04 7.60
C ALA A 119 6.93 12.50 7.39
N TYR A 120 5.80 12.89 7.99
CA TYR A 120 5.28 14.25 7.84
C TYR A 120 6.12 15.33 8.52
N ILE A 121 6.90 14.98 9.52
CA ILE A 121 7.88 15.90 10.14
C ILE A 121 8.92 16.29 9.09
N THR A 122 9.44 15.32 8.33
CA THR A 122 10.40 15.59 7.24
C THR A 122 9.77 16.46 6.14
N VAL A 123 8.56 16.15 5.70
CA VAL A 123 7.84 16.94 4.69
C VAL A 123 7.58 18.36 5.21
N LEU A 124 7.13 18.51 6.46
CA LEU A 124 6.83 19.81 7.05
C LEU A 124 8.06 20.71 7.10
N LEU A 125 9.17 20.18 7.65
CA LEU A 125 10.36 20.99 7.93
C LEU A 125 11.18 21.32 6.68
N VAL A 126 11.17 20.44 5.67
CA VAL A 126 12.17 20.46 4.61
C VAL A 126 11.57 20.74 3.24
N ILE A 127 10.38 20.21 2.92
CA ILE A 127 9.92 20.13 1.54
C ILE A 127 8.75 21.09 1.20
N ALA A 128 7.80 21.26 2.11
CA ALA A 128 6.51 21.87 1.79
C ALA A 128 6.62 23.30 1.23
N GLU A 129 7.27 24.21 1.96
CA GLU A 129 7.40 25.61 1.56
C GLU A 129 8.32 25.82 0.36
N PRO A 130 9.55 25.25 0.33
CA PRO A 130 10.41 25.34 -0.83
C PRO A 130 9.74 24.85 -2.11
N CYS A 131 9.09 23.69 -2.06
CA CYS A 131 8.39 23.14 -3.22
C CYS A 131 7.27 24.07 -3.70
N ARG A 132 6.48 24.67 -2.78
CA ARG A 132 5.43 25.62 -3.14
C ARG A 132 5.97 26.86 -3.83
N ASN A 133 7.13 27.35 -3.38
CA ASN A 133 7.73 28.57 -3.90
C ASN A 133 8.42 28.38 -5.26
N ILE A 134 8.90 27.16 -5.57
CA ILE A 134 9.69 26.87 -6.78
C ILE A 134 8.86 26.18 -7.85
N GLY A 135 8.04 25.18 -7.47
CA GLY A 135 7.34 24.33 -8.40
C GLY A 135 6.10 24.94 -9.02
N LYS A 136 5.70 24.40 -10.18
CA LYS A 136 4.51 24.84 -10.91
C LYS A 136 3.38 23.80 -10.81
N TYR A 137 3.61 22.58 -11.28
CA TYR A 137 2.60 21.50 -11.36
C TYR A 137 3.15 20.11 -11.01
N THR A 138 4.44 19.85 -11.25
CA THR A 138 5.03 18.51 -11.16
C THR A 138 6.33 18.50 -10.38
N LEU A 139 6.78 17.29 -10.01
CA LEU A 139 8.14 17.06 -9.49
C LEU A 139 9.20 17.55 -10.49
N GLY A 140 8.94 17.35 -11.79
CA GLY A 140 9.82 17.78 -12.86
C GLY A 140 10.07 19.27 -12.86
N ASP A 141 9.05 20.09 -12.53
CA ASP A 141 9.21 21.55 -12.46
C ASP A 141 10.14 22.00 -11.33
N ILE A 142 10.08 21.33 -10.16
CA ILE A 142 10.96 21.63 -9.03
C ILE A 142 12.41 21.38 -9.42
N LEU A 143 12.68 20.20 -9.98
CA LEU A 143 14.04 19.79 -10.34
C LEU A 143 14.59 20.56 -11.54
N ALA A 144 13.75 20.90 -12.51
CA ALA A 144 14.13 21.65 -13.71
C ALA A 144 14.35 23.14 -13.48
N PHE A 145 13.99 23.69 -12.31
CA PHE A 145 14.14 25.11 -12.04
C PHE A 145 15.58 25.58 -12.27
N ARG A 146 16.55 24.87 -11.75
CA ARG A 146 17.98 25.21 -11.92
C ARG A 146 18.74 24.26 -12.86
N ASN A 147 18.23 23.07 -13.13
CA ASN A 147 18.87 22.05 -13.94
C ASN A 147 18.40 22.13 -15.41
N ASP A 148 18.99 21.33 -16.31
CA ASP A 148 18.55 21.22 -17.71
C ASP A 148 17.09 20.74 -17.78
N PRO A 149 16.16 21.57 -18.29
CA PRO A 149 14.73 21.24 -18.21
C PRO A 149 14.36 19.97 -18.95
N LYS A 150 14.91 19.73 -20.14
CA LYS A 150 14.53 18.58 -20.97
C LYS A 150 14.97 17.28 -20.33
N LYS A 151 16.24 17.20 -19.95
CA LYS A 151 16.82 15.98 -19.34
C LYS A 151 16.20 15.69 -17.99
N THR A 152 16.08 16.70 -17.14
CA THR A 152 15.59 16.55 -15.78
C THR A 152 14.10 16.20 -15.76
N LYS A 153 13.26 16.87 -16.57
CA LYS A 153 11.83 16.56 -16.69
C LYS A 153 11.59 15.13 -17.20
N THR A 154 12.40 14.67 -18.16
CA THR A 154 12.29 13.30 -18.67
C THR A 154 12.50 12.28 -17.55
N VAL A 155 13.58 12.41 -16.78
CA VAL A 155 13.90 11.45 -15.70
C VAL A 155 12.90 11.56 -14.55
N ALA A 156 12.49 12.78 -14.18
CA ALA A 156 11.46 13.02 -13.16
C ALA A 156 10.11 12.39 -13.55
N ALA A 157 9.72 12.51 -14.82
CA ALA A 157 8.50 11.88 -15.32
C ALA A 157 8.56 10.35 -15.30
N LEU A 158 9.67 9.76 -15.73
CA LEU A 158 9.87 8.31 -15.66
C LEU A 158 9.80 7.82 -14.21
N SER A 159 10.46 8.50 -13.28
CA SER A 159 10.39 8.17 -11.86
C SER A 159 8.97 8.32 -11.31
N THR A 160 8.25 9.41 -11.65
CA THR A 160 6.87 9.64 -11.23
C THR A 160 5.94 8.52 -11.70
N ILE A 161 6.07 8.09 -12.97
CA ILE A 161 5.26 6.99 -13.53
C ILE A 161 5.57 5.69 -12.80
N THR A 162 6.86 5.39 -12.58
CA THR A 162 7.30 4.18 -11.89
C THR A 162 6.74 4.11 -10.47
N VAL A 163 6.96 5.14 -9.65
CA VAL A 163 6.47 5.21 -8.27
C VAL A 163 4.95 5.12 -8.22
N SER A 164 4.26 5.85 -9.11
CA SER A 164 2.80 5.81 -9.18
C SER A 164 2.29 4.42 -9.55
N THR A 165 2.93 3.71 -10.48
CA THR A 165 2.54 2.36 -10.87
C THR A 165 2.67 1.37 -9.72
N PHE A 166 3.77 1.41 -8.98
CA PHE A 166 3.95 0.57 -7.78
C PHE A 166 2.86 0.83 -6.74
N TYR A 167 2.54 2.09 -6.47
CA TYR A 167 1.50 2.42 -5.51
C TYR A 167 0.09 2.06 -6.01
N LEU A 168 -0.19 2.28 -7.31
CA LEU A 168 -1.44 1.87 -7.94
C LEU A 168 -1.69 0.37 -7.83
N THR A 169 -0.63 -0.44 -8.01
CA THR A 169 -0.70 -1.90 -7.83
C THR A 169 -1.28 -2.28 -6.47
N ALA A 170 -0.80 -1.65 -5.41
CA ALA A 170 -1.30 -1.89 -4.05
C ALA A 170 -2.80 -1.51 -3.91
N GLN A 171 -3.22 -0.41 -4.52
CA GLN A 171 -4.63 0.01 -4.50
C GLN A 171 -5.52 -0.97 -5.28
N MET A 172 -5.04 -1.50 -6.42
CA MET A 172 -5.76 -2.53 -7.18
C MET A 172 -5.93 -3.82 -6.38
N VAL A 173 -4.91 -4.24 -5.63
CA VAL A 173 -5.00 -5.40 -4.74
C VAL A 173 -6.09 -5.18 -3.67
N GLY A 174 -6.08 -4.03 -3.00
CA GLY A 174 -7.08 -3.70 -1.99
C GLY A 174 -8.50 -3.69 -2.55
N GLY A 175 -8.72 -3.04 -3.71
CA GLY A 175 -10.01 -2.98 -4.38
C GLY A 175 -10.49 -4.35 -4.87
N GLY A 176 -9.60 -5.15 -5.45
CA GLY A 176 -9.91 -6.51 -5.91
C GLY A 176 -10.31 -7.43 -4.76
N VAL A 177 -9.61 -7.38 -3.63
CA VAL A 177 -9.94 -8.18 -2.43
C VAL A 177 -11.29 -7.77 -1.85
N LEU A 178 -11.57 -6.46 -1.72
CA LEU A 178 -12.86 -5.97 -1.21
C LEU A 178 -14.03 -6.47 -2.08
N ILE A 179 -13.98 -6.24 -3.37
CA ILE A 179 -15.06 -6.62 -4.28
C ILE A 179 -15.24 -8.15 -4.30
N LYS A 180 -14.14 -8.92 -4.41
CA LYS A 180 -14.20 -10.37 -4.33
C LYS A 180 -14.89 -10.86 -3.06
N THR A 181 -14.50 -10.32 -1.90
CA THR A 181 -14.99 -10.80 -0.60
C THR A 181 -16.44 -10.41 -0.33
N LEU A 182 -16.86 -9.24 -0.81
CA LEU A 182 -18.21 -8.71 -0.56
C LEU A 182 -19.25 -9.23 -1.57
N ILE A 183 -18.84 -9.39 -2.82
CA ILE A 183 -19.75 -9.70 -3.93
C ILE A 183 -19.61 -11.17 -4.34
N GLY A 184 -18.44 -11.78 -4.12
CA GLY A 184 -18.16 -13.16 -4.52
C GLY A 184 -17.65 -13.31 -5.95
N ILE A 185 -17.33 -12.22 -6.64
CA ILE A 185 -16.77 -12.22 -7.99
C ILE A 185 -15.27 -12.59 -7.94
N ASP A 186 -14.79 -13.28 -8.98
CA ASP A 186 -13.36 -13.61 -9.07
C ASP A 186 -12.46 -12.39 -8.96
N TYR A 187 -11.30 -12.58 -8.32
CA TYR A 187 -10.37 -11.49 -8.02
C TYR A 187 -9.93 -10.73 -9.28
N GLU A 188 -9.61 -11.44 -10.34
CA GLU A 188 -9.14 -10.87 -11.61
C GLU A 188 -10.20 -9.97 -12.24
N VAL A 189 -11.44 -10.43 -12.27
CA VAL A 189 -12.61 -9.67 -12.75
C VAL A 189 -12.85 -8.46 -11.87
N SER A 190 -12.73 -8.63 -10.56
CA SER A 190 -12.88 -7.54 -9.59
C SER A 190 -11.84 -6.44 -9.82
N VAL A 191 -10.56 -6.80 -10.01
CA VAL A 191 -9.48 -5.84 -10.29
C VAL A 191 -9.74 -5.07 -11.60
N ILE A 192 -10.17 -5.77 -12.66
CA ILE A 192 -10.51 -5.12 -13.94
C ILE A 192 -11.68 -4.13 -13.75
N GLY A 193 -12.76 -4.54 -13.09
CA GLY A 193 -13.92 -3.70 -12.83
C GLY A 193 -13.58 -2.45 -12.02
N VAL A 194 -12.80 -2.62 -10.95
CA VAL A 194 -12.27 -1.52 -10.12
C VAL A 194 -11.40 -0.59 -10.95
N GLY A 195 -10.51 -1.12 -11.77
CA GLY A 195 -9.63 -0.33 -12.63
C GLY A 195 -10.38 0.51 -13.66
N ILE A 196 -11.41 -0.06 -14.32
CA ILE A 196 -12.26 0.67 -15.26
C ILE A 196 -13.02 1.81 -14.56
N LEU A 197 -13.60 1.55 -13.40
CA LEU A 197 -14.30 2.57 -12.61
C LEU A 197 -13.34 3.72 -12.24
N MET A 198 -12.14 3.40 -11.79
CA MET A 198 -11.12 4.37 -11.41
C MET A 198 -10.67 5.23 -12.58
N LEU A 199 -10.47 4.63 -13.77
CA LEU A 199 -10.13 5.39 -14.98
C LEU A 199 -11.23 6.39 -15.35
N ALA A 200 -12.50 6.04 -15.15
CA ALA A 200 -13.60 6.96 -15.39
C ALA A 200 -13.51 8.21 -14.49
N TYR A 201 -13.14 8.06 -13.22
CA TYR A 201 -12.95 9.21 -12.31
C TYR A 201 -11.84 10.15 -12.77
N VAL A 202 -10.71 9.60 -13.20
CA VAL A 202 -9.52 10.39 -13.56
C VAL A 202 -9.71 11.17 -14.83
N VAL A 203 -10.27 10.53 -15.87
CA VAL A 203 -10.42 11.14 -17.20
C VAL A 203 -11.28 12.42 -17.16
N PHE A 204 -12.20 12.52 -16.20
CA PHE A 204 -13.14 13.64 -16.11
C PHE A 204 -12.81 14.67 -15.01
N GLY A 205 -12.06 14.31 -13.97
CA GLY A 205 -12.04 15.06 -12.71
C GLY A 205 -10.97 16.16 -12.58
N GLY A 206 -9.73 15.93 -12.94
CA GLY A 206 -8.59 16.84 -12.64
C GLY A 206 -8.34 17.07 -11.14
N MET A 207 -7.44 18.02 -10.79
CA MET A 207 -7.01 18.28 -9.40
C MET A 207 -8.15 18.82 -8.52
N LYS A 208 -9.04 19.62 -9.07
CA LYS A 208 -10.16 20.19 -8.31
C LYS A 208 -11.12 19.11 -7.83
N ALA A 209 -11.45 18.15 -8.70
CA ALA A 209 -12.30 17.01 -8.32
C ALA A 209 -11.59 16.11 -7.31
N THR A 210 -10.33 15.75 -7.55
CA THR A 210 -9.57 14.91 -6.62
C THR A 210 -9.47 15.54 -5.25
N THR A 211 -9.31 16.86 -5.13
CA THR A 211 -9.25 17.56 -3.85
C THR A 211 -10.54 17.36 -3.03
N TRP A 212 -11.70 17.62 -3.62
CA TRP A 212 -12.97 17.49 -2.90
C TRP A 212 -13.34 16.04 -2.58
N VAL A 213 -13.10 15.13 -3.51
CA VAL A 213 -13.31 13.70 -3.26
C VAL A 213 -12.41 13.21 -2.12
N GLN A 214 -11.15 13.65 -2.08
CA GLN A 214 -10.21 13.32 -1.01
C GLN A 214 -10.67 13.84 0.36
N ILE A 215 -11.15 15.07 0.44
CA ILE A 215 -11.68 15.65 1.69
C ILE A 215 -12.86 14.81 2.21
N VAL A 216 -13.87 14.58 1.39
CA VAL A 216 -15.07 13.86 1.80
C VAL A 216 -14.74 12.44 2.27
N LYS A 217 -13.91 11.70 1.51
CA LYS A 217 -13.53 10.33 1.90
C LYS A 217 -12.69 10.29 3.18
N ALA A 218 -11.78 11.27 3.36
CA ALA A 218 -10.95 11.31 4.57
C ALA A 218 -11.79 11.52 5.83
N VAL A 219 -12.76 12.42 5.76
CA VAL A 219 -13.74 12.64 6.85
C VAL A 219 -14.51 11.35 7.12
N LEU A 220 -15.07 10.70 6.10
CA LEU A 220 -15.80 9.45 6.26
C LEU A 220 -14.95 8.33 6.86
N LEU A 221 -13.70 8.21 6.40
CA LEU A 221 -12.77 7.18 6.89
C LEU A 221 -12.41 7.40 8.36
N VAL A 222 -12.09 8.63 8.74
CA VAL A 222 -11.74 8.97 10.13
C VAL A 222 -12.95 8.73 11.04
N LEU A 223 -14.16 9.16 10.65
CA LEU A 223 -15.38 8.94 11.42
C LEU A 223 -15.71 7.44 11.56
N ALA A 224 -15.61 6.67 10.47
CA ALA A 224 -15.82 5.23 10.52
C ALA A 224 -14.82 4.54 11.45
N SER A 225 -13.55 4.95 11.41
CA SER A 225 -12.50 4.39 12.27
C SER A 225 -12.70 4.75 13.73
N ILE A 226 -13.08 6.00 14.05
CA ILE A 226 -13.42 6.41 15.43
C ILE A 226 -14.58 5.58 15.95
N LEU A 227 -15.64 5.41 15.16
CA LEU A 227 -16.80 4.61 15.54
C LEU A 227 -16.40 3.16 15.85
N LEU A 228 -15.62 2.53 14.98
CA LEU A 228 -15.12 1.17 15.19
C LEU A 228 -14.26 1.06 16.46
N VAL A 229 -13.38 2.03 16.69
CA VAL A 229 -12.52 2.05 17.88
C VAL A 229 -13.35 2.21 19.15
N ILE A 230 -14.36 3.09 19.17
CA ILE A 230 -15.26 3.24 20.31
C ILE A 230 -15.88 1.89 20.67
N PHE A 231 -16.48 1.19 19.72
CA PHE A 231 -17.10 -0.11 19.97
C PHE A 231 -16.11 -1.21 20.33
N THR A 232 -14.91 -1.17 19.78
CA THR A 232 -13.85 -2.15 20.05
C THR A 232 -13.23 -1.96 21.44
N TRP A 233 -13.12 -0.71 21.91
CA TRP A 233 -12.42 -0.36 23.15
C TRP A 233 -13.38 -0.22 24.36
N ALA A 234 -14.65 0.10 24.12
CA ALA A 234 -15.66 0.26 25.19
C ALA A 234 -15.79 -0.95 26.13
N PRO A 235 -15.74 -2.22 25.66
CA PRO A 235 -15.78 -3.38 26.57
C PRO A 235 -14.68 -3.41 27.62
N TYR A 236 -13.58 -2.70 27.39
CA TYR A 236 -12.42 -2.57 28.29
C TYR A 236 -12.44 -1.24 29.07
N GLY A 237 -13.58 -0.58 29.20
CA GLY A 237 -13.73 0.68 29.93
C GLY A 237 -12.85 1.81 29.40
N PHE A 238 -12.45 1.79 28.14
CA PHE A 238 -11.48 2.71 27.53
C PHE A 238 -10.11 2.73 28.23
N SER A 239 -9.75 1.65 28.92
CA SER A 239 -8.43 1.43 29.51
C SER A 239 -7.50 0.79 28.49
N LEU A 240 -6.39 1.44 28.16
CA LEU A 240 -5.39 0.88 27.25
C LEU A 240 -4.67 -0.34 27.88
N PRO A 241 -4.26 -0.31 29.16
CA PRO A 241 -3.67 -1.50 29.81
C PRO A 241 -4.60 -2.72 29.76
N ASP A 242 -5.88 -2.56 30.09
CA ASP A 242 -6.83 -3.69 30.11
C ASP A 242 -7.07 -4.23 28.70
N PHE A 243 -7.13 -3.38 27.69
CA PHE A 243 -7.22 -3.79 26.30
C PHE A 243 -5.99 -4.58 25.84
N LEU A 244 -4.78 -4.11 26.17
CA LEU A 244 -3.54 -4.81 25.80
C LEU A 244 -3.40 -6.13 26.58
N GLN A 245 -3.81 -6.17 27.83
CA GLN A 245 -3.83 -7.40 28.61
C GLN A 245 -4.81 -8.43 28.03
N ALA A 246 -5.97 -8.00 27.54
CA ALA A 246 -6.89 -8.87 26.82
C ALA A 246 -6.29 -9.43 25.53
N VAL A 247 -5.48 -8.63 24.82
CA VAL A 247 -4.73 -9.11 23.63
C VAL A 247 -3.72 -10.19 24.02
N VAL A 248 -2.97 -10.00 25.09
CA VAL A 248 -2.00 -10.98 25.61
C VAL A 248 -2.70 -12.28 26.06
N GLY A 249 -3.85 -12.17 26.71
CA GLY A 249 -4.64 -13.30 27.19
C GLY A 249 -5.42 -14.08 26.12
N ASP A 250 -5.57 -13.53 24.90
CA ASP A 250 -6.43 -14.15 23.87
C ASP A 250 -5.80 -15.39 23.24
N ALA A 251 -6.53 -16.50 23.29
CA ALA A 251 -6.07 -17.80 22.78
C ALA A 251 -5.83 -17.81 21.26
N LYS A 252 -6.54 -17.00 20.47
CA LYS A 252 -6.38 -16.91 19.01
C LYS A 252 -5.08 -16.19 18.67
N VAL A 253 -4.74 -15.15 19.43
CA VAL A 253 -3.48 -14.41 19.33
C VAL A 253 -2.31 -15.30 19.69
N GLN A 254 -2.38 -16.01 20.84
CA GLN A 254 -1.36 -16.95 21.29
C GLN A 254 -1.11 -18.06 20.27
N ALA A 255 -2.18 -18.63 19.69
CA ALA A 255 -2.08 -19.64 18.64
C ALA A 255 -1.43 -19.10 17.36
N GLN A 256 -1.70 -17.85 16.99
CA GLN A 256 -1.06 -17.20 15.85
C GLN A 256 0.43 -17.01 16.08
N VAL A 257 0.83 -16.53 17.25
CA VAL A 257 2.24 -16.34 17.60
C VAL A 257 2.98 -17.67 17.62
N ALA A 258 2.39 -18.70 18.24
CA ALA A 258 2.97 -20.04 18.24
C ALA A 258 3.18 -20.58 16.81
N LYS A 259 2.22 -20.34 15.90
CA LYS A 259 2.35 -20.69 14.47
C LYS A 259 3.51 -19.95 13.80
N LEU A 260 3.68 -18.65 14.07
CA LEU A 260 4.72 -17.81 13.45
C LEU A 260 6.13 -18.15 13.95
N LEU A 261 6.25 -18.48 15.22
CA LEU A 261 7.51 -18.85 15.86
C LEU A 261 7.91 -20.31 15.59
N GLY A 262 6.94 -21.19 15.33
CA GLY A 262 7.19 -22.61 15.09
C GLY A 262 7.87 -23.28 16.26
N ASP A 263 9.04 -23.89 16.04
CA ASP A 263 9.79 -24.61 17.07
C ASP A 263 10.23 -23.74 18.25
N ALA A 264 10.44 -22.44 18.04
CA ALA A 264 10.80 -21.51 19.10
C ALA A 264 9.67 -21.31 20.14
N ALA A 265 8.43 -21.60 19.77
CA ALA A 265 7.29 -21.51 20.69
C ALA A 265 7.14 -22.71 21.64
N THR A 266 7.87 -23.81 21.44
CA THR A 266 7.62 -25.09 22.12
C THR A 266 7.75 -24.99 23.65
N ASN A 267 8.65 -24.14 24.14
CA ASN A 267 8.92 -23.97 25.57
C ASN A 267 8.35 -22.65 26.15
N MET A 268 7.54 -21.95 25.40
CA MET A 268 6.95 -20.69 25.85
C MET A 268 5.60 -20.93 26.52
N SER A 269 5.34 -20.23 27.62
CA SER A 269 4.03 -20.15 28.24
C SER A 269 3.02 -19.44 27.36
N LYS A 270 1.73 -19.58 27.62
CA LYS A 270 0.67 -18.87 26.90
C LYS A 270 0.80 -17.37 27.04
N GLU A 271 1.18 -16.89 28.22
CA GLU A 271 1.37 -15.47 28.48
C GLU A 271 2.56 -14.91 27.71
N GLU A 272 3.70 -15.61 27.69
CA GLU A 272 4.86 -15.24 26.88
C GLU A 272 4.52 -15.18 25.37
N LEU A 273 3.73 -16.15 24.88
CA LEU A 273 3.25 -16.12 23.50
C LEU A 273 2.38 -14.88 23.23
N GLY A 274 1.47 -14.55 24.15
CA GLY A 274 0.66 -13.34 24.01
C GLY A 274 1.50 -12.07 24.06
N GLN A 275 2.47 -11.99 24.98
CA GLN A 275 3.38 -10.85 25.11
C GLN A 275 4.22 -10.64 23.83
N ARG A 276 4.66 -11.72 23.18
CA ARG A 276 5.40 -11.66 21.90
C ARG A 276 4.60 -10.96 20.78
N PHE A 277 3.27 -10.93 20.85
CA PHE A 277 2.46 -10.21 19.87
C PHE A 277 2.61 -8.68 19.99
N LEU A 278 2.96 -8.19 21.17
CA LEU A 278 3.23 -6.78 21.45
C LEU A 278 4.69 -6.40 21.23
N GLU A 279 5.55 -7.34 20.86
CA GLU A 279 6.97 -7.15 20.65
C GLU A 279 7.35 -7.25 19.15
N PRO A 280 8.47 -6.61 18.73
CA PRO A 280 8.96 -6.70 17.36
C PRO A 280 9.52 -8.09 17.03
N GLY A 281 9.53 -8.46 15.74
CA GLY A 281 10.24 -9.62 15.21
C GLY A 281 9.36 -10.79 14.76
N LEU A 282 8.03 -10.64 14.71
CA LEU A 282 7.13 -11.66 14.15
C LEU A 282 7.11 -11.63 12.61
N PHE A 283 7.11 -10.43 12.00
CA PHE A 283 7.11 -10.23 10.56
C PHE A 283 8.49 -9.79 10.04
N LEU A 284 9.10 -8.83 10.73
CA LEU A 284 10.42 -8.30 10.44
C LEU A 284 11.41 -8.92 11.45
N LYS A 285 11.98 -10.06 11.08
CA LYS A 285 12.79 -10.90 12.00
C LYS A 285 14.15 -10.31 12.37
N SER A 286 14.61 -9.28 11.66
CA SER A 286 15.90 -8.61 11.89
C SER A 286 15.68 -7.14 12.24
N PRO A 287 16.36 -6.59 13.27
CA PRO A 287 16.36 -5.15 13.54
C PRO A 287 16.79 -4.30 12.33
N ILE A 288 17.70 -4.82 11.51
CA ILE A 288 18.17 -4.17 10.29
C ILE A 288 17.03 -4.02 9.27
N ASP A 289 16.17 -5.03 9.16
CA ASP A 289 14.99 -4.97 8.27
C ASP A 289 13.95 -3.95 8.77
N GLN A 290 13.78 -3.82 10.08
CA GLN A 290 12.94 -2.79 10.70
C GLN A 290 13.47 -1.37 10.42
N ILE A 291 14.79 -1.16 10.57
CA ILE A 291 15.42 0.11 10.25
C ILE A 291 15.25 0.43 8.76
N SER A 292 15.48 -0.55 7.89
CA SER A 292 15.32 -0.41 6.45
C SER A 292 13.90 0.00 6.05
N LEU A 293 12.89 -0.65 6.64
CA LEU A 293 11.49 -0.28 6.48
C LEU A 293 11.22 1.14 7.00
N GLY A 294 11.68 1.46 8.21
CA GLY A 294 11.51 2.78 8.83
C GLY A 294 12.08 3.89 7.95
N MET A 295 13.29 3.72 7.43
CA MET A 295 13.89 4.68 6.48
C MET A 295 13.04 4.87 5.22
N ALA A 296 12.55 3.79 4.63
CA ALA A 296 11.72 3.87 3.43
C ALA A 296 10.42 4.63 3.70
N LEU A 297 9.74 4.37 4.82
CA LEU A 297 8.48 5.02 5.17
C LEU A 297 8.69 6.50 5.50
N VAL A 298 9.69 6.82 6.34
CA VAL A 298 9.96 8.21 6.78
C VAL A 298 10.40 9.08 5.60
N PHE A 299 11.34 8.62 4.79
CA PHE A 299 11.90 9.41 3.71
C PHE A 299 11.08 9.34 2.42
N GLY A 300 10.32 8.28 2.21
CA GLY A 300 9.53 8.08 1.00
C GLY A 300 8.47 9.13 0.76
N THR A 301 7.80 9.59 1.80
CA THR A 301 6.75 10.62 1.70
C THR A 301 7.25 11.90 1.01
N ALA A 302 8.47 12.33 1.33
CA ALA A 302 9.07 13.53 0.74
C ALA A 302 9.47 13.34 -0.74
N GLY A 303 9.54 12.10 -1.22
CA GLY A 303 9.77 11.75 -2.62
C GLY A 303 8.51 11.40 -3.42
N MET A 304 7.32 11.42 -2.80
CA MET A 304 6.05 11.01 -3.46
C MET A 304 5.49 12.12 -4.35
N PRO A 305 5.42 11.93 -5.68
CA PRO A 305 5.02 12.97 -6.61
C PRO A 305 3.60 13.51 -6.36
N HIS A 306 2.62 12.63 -6.10
CA HIS A 306 1.23 13.02 -5.86
C HIS A 306 1.04 13.83 -4.57
N ILE A 307 1.88 13.61 -3.55
CA ILE A 307 1.88 14.42 -2.32
C ILE A 307 2.48 15.80 -2.59
N LEU A 308 3.61 15.85 -3.31
CA LEU A 308 4.27 17.11 -3.66
C LEU A 308 3.37 18.03 -4.48
N MET A 309 2.56 17.47 -5.39
CA MET A 309 1.60 18.22 -6.20
C MET A 309 0.55 18.96 -5.35
N ARG A 310 0.24 18.49 -4.16
CA ARG A 310 -0.71 19.16 -3.24
C ARG A 310 -0.22 20.52 -2.76
N PHE A 311 1.08 20.74 -2.69
CA PHE A 311 1.62 22.04 -2.31
C PHE A 311 1.41 23.12 -3.37
N PHE A 312 1.13 22.73 -4.61
CA PHE A 312 0.82 23.69 -5.68
C PHE A 312 -0.65 24.14 -5.71
N THR A 313 -1.54 23.49 -4.93
CA THR A 313 -2.96 23.80 -4.91
C THR A 313 -3.33 24.99 -4.01
N VAL A 314 -2.42 25.38 -3.11
CA VAL A 314 -2.62 26.46 -2.14
C VAL A 314 -2.04 27.79 -2.64
N PRO A 315 -2.59 28.94 -2.21
CA PRO A 315 -2.14 30.26 -2.70
C PRO A 315 -0.73 30.66 -2.20
N THR A 316 -0.35 30.28 -0.97
CA THR A 316 0.89 30.73 -0.35
C THR A 316 1.72 29.60 0.25
N ALA A 317 3.02 29.83 0.49
CA ALA A 317 3.89 28.91 1.21
C ALA A 317 3.43 28.70 2.67
N GLN A 318 2.89 29.75 3.32
CA GLN A 318 2.31 29.63 4.66
C GLN A 318 1.10 28.69 4.67
N ASP A 319 0.26 28.72 3.63
CA ASP A 319 -0.85 27.77 3.49
C ASP A 319 -0.37 26.35 3.22
N ALA A 320 0.76 26.18 2.50
CA ALA A 320 1.41 24.89 2.36
C ALA A 320 1.87 24.33 3.72
N ARG A 321 2.53 25.13 4.55
CA ARG A 321 2.91 24.75 5.92
C ARG A 321 1.69 24.41 6.78
N LYS A 322 0.65 25.27 6.78
CA LYS A 322 -0.62 24.99 7.49
C LYS A 322 -1.27 23.69 7.04
N SER A 323 -1.23 23.41 5.74
CA SER A 323 -1.75 22.14 5.19
C SER A 323 -1.05 20.94 5.79
N VAL A 324 0.28 20.97 5.92
CA VAL A 324 1.05 19.85 6.49
C VAL A 324 0.78 19.70 7.98
N ILE A 325 0.62 20.79 8.74
CA ILE A 325 0.26 20.73 10.16
C ILE A 325 -1.10 20.04 10.34
N TRP A 326 -2.12 20.44 9.58
CA TRP A 326 -3.44 19.80 9.62
C TRP A 326 -3.39 18.35 9.15
N ALA A 327 -2.68 18.07 8.06
CA ALA A 327 -2.50 16.69 7.57
C ALA A 327 -1.84 15.82 8.63
N MET A 328 -0.79 16.31 9.30
CA MET A 328 -0.09 15.57 10.36
C MET A 328 -1.01 15.27 11.55
N ALA A 329 -1.83 16.22 11.98
CA ALA A 329 -2.79 16.00 13.07
C ALA A 329 -3.86 14.95 12.71
N ILE A 330 -4.41 15.03 11.50
CA ILE A 330 -5.44 14.10 11.02
C ILE A 330 -4.86 12.69 10.82
N ILE A 331 -3.73 12.60 10.12
CA ILE A 331 -3.04 11.33 9.82
C ILE A 331 -2.52 10.69 11.10
N GLY A 332 -1.91 11.49 11.99
CA GLY A 332 -1.40 11.01 13.26
C GLY A 332 -2.50 10.45 14.16
N GLY A 333 -3.61 11.20 14.29
CA GLY A 333 -4.78 10.71 15.01
C GLY A 333 -5.32 9.39 14.42
N PHE A 334 -5.42 9.31 13.11
CA PHE A 334 -5.88 8.09 12.44
C PHE A 334 -4.93 6.90 12.69
N TYR A 335 -3.60 7.11 12.64
CA TYR A 335 -2.66 6.00 12.86
C TYR A 335 -2.66 5.47 14.28
N VAL A 336 -2.99 6.31 15.28
CA VAL A 336 -3.24 5.81 16.64
C VAL A 336 -4.47 4.88 16.65
N LEU A 337 -5.53 5.20 15.90
CA LEU A 337 -6.71 4.34 15.81
C LEU A 337 -6.40 2.97 15.21
N THR A 338 -5.41 2.86 14.29
CA THR A 338 -5.07 1.58 13.64
C THR A 338 -4.60 0.52 14.62
N LEU A 339 -4.01 0.90 15.78
CA LEU A 339 -3.66 -0.02 16.85
C LEU A 339 -4.90 -0.81 17.33
N PHE A 340 -5.95 -0.08 17.66
CA PHE A 340 -7.22 -0.67 18.12
C PHE A 340 -7.92 -1.47 17.03
N LEU A 341 -7.89 -0.97 15.79
CA LEU A 341 -8.49 -1.67 14.65
C LEU A 341 -7.81 -3.02 14.39
N GLY A 342 -6.50 -3.05 14.39
CA GLY A 342 -5.73 -4.27 14.10
C GLY A 342 -5.75 -5.26 15.27
N MET A 343 -5.45 -4.81 16.49
CA MET A 343 -5.50 -5.67 17.68
C MET A 343 -6.93 -6.10 18.00
N GLY A 344 -7.91 -5.19 17.85
CA GLY A 344 -9.32 -5.52 18.00
C GLY A 344 -9.79 -6.58 17.00
N ALA A 345 -9.33 -6.52 15.75
CA ALA A 345 -9.60 -7.57 14.77
C ALA A 345 -8.94 -8.90 15.16
N ALA A 346 -7.72 -8.88 15.74
CA ALA A 346 -7.03 -10.08 16.20
C ALA A 346 -7.81 -10.82 17.30
N ILE A 347 -8.27 -10.09 18.32
CA ILE A 347 -8.99 -10.72 19.45
C ILE A 347 -10.46 -11.04 19.15
N ASN A 348 -11.15 -10.23 18.34
CA ASN A 348 -12.58 -10.41 18.09
C ASN A 348 -12.84 -11.34 16.90
N VAL A 349 -12.16 -11.15 15.77
CA VAL A 349 -12.31 -11.99 14.56
C VAL A 349 -11.36 -13.17 14.58
N GLY A 350 -10.11 -12.93 14.94
CA GLY A 350 -9.02 -13.91 15.00
C GLY A 350 -8.15 -13.94 13.73
N PRO A 351 -6.80 -13.98 13.91
CA PRO A 351 -5.84 -13.96 12.79
C PRO A 351 -6.05 -15.09 11.79
N ALA A 352 -6.37 -16.29 12.26
CA ALA A 352 -6.60 -17.44 11.41
C ALA A 352 -7.81 -17.28 10.48
N LYS A 353 -8.94 -16.72 10.98
CA LYS A 353 -10.13 -16.43 10.18
C LYS A 353 -9.86 -15.33 9.15
N ILE A 354 -9.17 -14.27 9.57
CA ILE A 354 -8.78 -13.16 8.68
C ILE A 354 -7.92 -13.69 7.53
N ALA A 355 -6.86 -14.46 7.85
CA ALA A 355 -5.96 -15.04 6.85
C ALA A 355 -6.62 -16.09 5.93
N LEU A 356 -7.69 -16.75 6.39
CA LEU A 356 -8.47 -17.67 5.57
C LEU A 356 -9.25 -16.94 4.45
N ILE A 357 -9.80 -15.78 4.78
CA ILE A 357 -10.56 -14.95 3.83
C ILE A 357 -9.60 -14.22 2.89
N ASP A 358 -8.57 -13.59 3.46
CA ASP A 358 -7.52 -12.91 2.71
C ASP A 358 -6.15 -13.10 3.38
N LYS A 359 -5.20 -13.74 2.68
CA LYS A 359 -3.85 -14.02 3.20
C LYS A 359 -3.07 -12.76 3.54
N GLY A 360 -3.32 -11.66 2.85
CA GLY A 360 -2.73 -10.36 3.14
C GLY A 360 -3.32 -9.67 4.38
N GLY A 361 -4.41 -10.20 4.92
CA GLY A 361 -5.11 -9.63 6.07
C GLY A 361 -5.92 -8.37 5.78
N ASN A 362 -6.04 -7.96 4.52
CA ASN A 362 -6.67 -6.68 4.14
C ASN A 362 -8.16 -6.59 4.52
N MET A 363 -8.78 -7.71 4.91
CA MET A 363 -10.18 -7.74 5.37
C MET A 363 -10.34 -7.56 6.89
N ALA A 364 -9.26 -7.33 7.65
CA ALA A 364 -9.33 -7.22 9.11
C ALA A 364 -10.30 -6.13 9.60
N GLY A 365 -10.21 -4.90 9.07
CA GLY A 365 -11.08 -3.80 9.43
C GLY A 365 -12.56 -4.04 9.09
N PRO A 366 -12.91 -4.42 7.84
CA PRO A 366 -14.27 -4.77 7.47
C PRO A 366 -14.86 -5.91 8.28
N LEU A 367 -14.11 -6.98 8.56
CA LEU A 367 -14.57 -8.10 9.40
C LEU A 367 -14.75 -7.71 10.86
N LEU A 368 -13.91 -6.80 11.38
CA LEU A 368 -14.12 -6.22 12.70
C LEU A 368 -15.44 -5.44 12.76
N ALA A 369 -15.75 -4.66 11.71
CA ALA A 369 -17.01 -3.93 11.62
C ALA A 369 -18.22 -4.88 11.64
N GLN A 370 -18.14 -5.99 10.91
CA GLN A 370 -19.18 -7.03 10.94
C GLN A 370 -19.36 -7.63 12.34
N TYR A 371 -18.27 -7.95 13.00
CA TYR A 371 -18.29 -8.51 14.37
C TYR A 371 -18.94 -7.55 15.36
N VAL A 372 -18.51 -6.29 15.37
CA VAL A 372 -19.04 -5.24 16.27
C VAL A 372 -20.53 -4.99 16.05
N GLY A 373 -21.02 -5.12 14.82
CA GLY A 373 -22.43 -5.00 14.48
C GLY A 373 -23.28 -6.24 14.80
N GLY A 374 -22.71 -7.28 15.44
CA GLY A 374 -23.43 -8.49 15.84
C GLY A 374 -23.14 -9.74 15.00
N GLY A 375 -22.15 -9.70 14.14
CA GLY A 375 -21.68 -10.86 13.37
C GLY A 375 -22.29 -11.00 11.97
N ALA A 376 -21.98 -12.12 11.33
CA ALA A 376 -22.36 -12.39 9.94
C ALA A 376 -23.88 -12.60 9.73
N ASP A 377 -24.56 -13.08 10.75
CA ASP A 377 -26.00 -13.36 10.72
C ASP A 377 -26.85 -12.12 11.13
N SER A 378 -26.20 -11.02 11.48
CA SER A 378 -26.87 -9.78 11.90
C SER A 378 -27.01 -8.80 10.74
N VAL A 379 -28.20 -8.21 10.58
CA VAL A 379 -28.46 -7.11 9.65
C VAL A 379 -27.52 -5.94 9.92
N LEU A 380 -27.36 -5.56 11.21
CA LEU A 380 -26.49 -4.45 11.60
C LEU A 380 -25.00 -4.78 11.34
N GLY A 381 -24.59 -6.04 11.57
CA GLY A 381 -23.23 -6.51 11.28
C GLY A 381 -22.89 -6.40 9.79
N ASN A 382 -23.78 -6.83 8.92
CA ASN A 382 -23.61 -6.73 7.48
C ASN A 382 -23.71 -5.28 6.97
N LEU A 383 -24.54 -4.44 7.60
CA LEU A 383 -24.60 -3.00 7.30
C LEU A 383 -23.29 -2.29 7.66
N PHE A 384 -22.71 -2.58 8.82
CA PHE A 384 -21.43 -2.01 9.24
C PHE A 384 -20.29 -2.49 8.35
N LEU A 385 -20.25 -3.79 8.00
CA LEU A 385 -19.32 -4.32 7.02
C LEU A 385 -19.43 -3.56 5.69
N ALA A 386 -20.65 -3.43 5.16
CA ALA A 386 -20.92 -2.78 3.89
C ALA A 386 -20.50 -1.30 3.92
N PHE A 387 -20.82 -0.57 4.98
CA PHE A 387 -20.46 0.83 5.16
C PHE A 387 -18.93 1.02 5.21
N VAL A 388 -18.26 0.29 6.09
CA VAL A 388 -16.80 0.39 6.28
C VAL A 388 -16.06 -0.02 5.01
N ALA A 389 -16.50 -1.08 4.34
CA ALA A 389 -15.93 -1.53 3.08
C ALA A 389 -16.17 -0.53 1.93
N ALA A 390 -17.35 0.11 1.88
CA ALA A 390 -17.64 1.13 0.87
C ALA A 390 -16.82 2.40 1.09
N VAL A 391 -16.58 2.82 2.34
CA VAL A 391 -15.68 3.92 2.70
C VAL A 391 -14.24 3.57 2.31
N ALA A 392 -13.78 2.35 2.61
CA ALA A 392 -12.47 1.87 2.18
C ALA A 392 -12.34 1.86 0.65
N PHE A 393 -13.37 1.43 -0.05
CA PHE A 393 -13.41 1.43 -1.51
C PHE A 393 -13.35 2.85 -2.10
N ALA A 394 -14.13 3.79 -1.56
CA ALA A 394 -14.05 5.21 -1.94
C ALA A 394 -12.65 5.77 -1.72
N THR A 395 -11.96 5.32 -0.66
CA THR A 395 -10.57 5.65 -0.38
C THR A 395 -9.63 5.15 -1.46
N ILE A 396 -9.79 3.92 -1.92
CA ILE A 396 -9.02 3.34 -3.02
C ILE A 396 -9.20 4.18 -4.28
N VAL A 397 -10.45 4.40 -4.69
CA VAL A 397 -10.79 5.15 -5.91
C VAL A 397 -10.17 6.55 -5.91
N ALA A 398 -10.26 7.26 -4.81
CA ALA A 398 -9.75 8.62 -4.71
C ALA A 398 -8.21 8.68 -4.73
N VAL A 399 -7.50 7.75 -4.07
CA VAL A 399 -6.02 7.69 -4.10
C VAL A 399 -5.53 7.34 -5.51
N VAL A 400 -6.20 6.40 -6.17
CA VAL A 400 -5.89 6.08 -7.57
C VAL A 400 -6.05 7.30 -8.47
N ALA A 401 -7.11 8.09 -8.27
CA ALA A 401 -7.29 9.31 -9.04
C ALA A 401 -6.12 10.30 -8.87
N GLY A 402 -5.61 10.46 -7.63
CA GLY A 402 -4.43 11.29 -7.36
C GLY A 402 -3.14 10.75 -8.01
N LEU A 403 -2.89 9.45 -7.90
CA LEU A 403 -1.70 8.80 -8.48
C LEU A 403 -1.70 8.82 -10.01
N VAL A 404 -2.82 8.50 -10.63
CA VAL A 404 -2.95 8.55 -12.09
C VAL A 404 -2.85 9.97 -12.59
N LEU A 405 -3.43 10.95 -11.88
CA LEU A 405 -3.28 12.37 -12.24
C LEU A 405 -1.81 12.79 -12.16
N ALA A 406 -1.06 12.38 -11.15
CA ALA A 406 0.36 12.67 -11.02
C ALA A 406 1.17 12.09 -12.19
N ALA A 407 0.98 10.80 -12.50
CA ALA A 407 1.65 10.14 -13.62
C ALA A 407 1.26 10.74 -14.98
N ALA A 408 -0.03 11.03 -15.17
CA ALA A 408 -0.55 11.64 -16.38
C ALA A 408 -0.04 13.07 -16.56
N SER A 409 0.06 13.85 -15.46
CA SER A 409 0.63 15.21 -15.49
C SER A 409 2.11 15.16 -15.87
N ALA A 410 2.88 14.22 -15.32
CA ALA A 410 4.28 14.03 -15.68
C ALA A 410 4.44 13.67 -17.17
N MET A 411 3.62 12.76 -17.70
CA MET A 411 3.66 12.42 -19.14
C MET A 411 3.25 13.60 -20.03
N ALA A 412 2.18 14.30 -19.69
CA ALA A 412 1.63 15.35 -20.52
C ALA A 412 2.42 16.67 -20.39
N HIS A 413 2.67 17.13 -19.16
CA HIS A 413 3.34 18.38 -18.89
C HIS A 413 4.86 18.28 -19.03
N ASP A 414 5.49 17.25 -18.44
CA ASP A 414 6.95 17.16 -18.44
C ASP A 414 7.49 16.60 -19.76
N ILE A 415 6.91 15.47 -20.27
CA ILE A 415 7.42 14.84 -21.50
C ILE A 415 6.80 15.48 -22.73
N TYR A 416 5.47 15.46 -22.88
CA TYR A 416 4.86 15.90 -24.14
C TYR A 416 5.05 17.40 -24.37
N VAL A 417 4.73 18.25 -23.40
CA VAL A 417 4.93 19.70 -23.50
C VAL A 417 6.40 20.06 -23.32
N GLY A 418 7.02 19.66 -22.21
CA GLY A 418 8.36 20.12 -21.84
C GLY A 418 9.50 19.62 -22.74
N VAL A 419 9.36 18.41 -23.31
CA VAL A 419 10.44 17.80 -24.12
C VAL A 419 10.10 17.77 -25.61
N ILE A 420 8.88 17.35 -25.98
CA ILE A 420 8.51 17.06 -27.40
C ILE A 420 7.99 18.29 -28.12
N ARG A 421 6.97 18.98 -27.58
CA ARG A 421 6.26 20.07 -28.31
C ARG A 421 6.77 21.44 -27.95
N GLY A 422 7.31 21.66 -26.76
CA GLY A 422 7.69 23.00 -26.28
C GLY A 422 6.49 23.95 -26.24
N ASP A 423 6.74 25.22 -26.50
CA ASP A 423 5.73 26.30 -26.46
C ASP A 423 4.61 26.17 -27.52
N LYS A 424 4.71 25.19 -28.42
CA LYS A 424 3.71 24.92 -29.47
C LYS A 424 2.50 24.12 -29.01
N ALA A 425 2.53 23.59 -27.77
CA ALA A 425 1.45 22.75 -27.23
C ALA A 425 0.26 23.59 -26.81
N THR A 426 -0.91 23.33 -27.39
CA THR A 426 -2.15 23.98 -26.97
C THR A 426 -2.69 23.40 -25.66
N PRO A 427 -3.44 24.15 -24.83
CA PRO A 427 -4.05 23.62 -23.58
C PRO A 427 -4.94 22.40 -23.83
N LYS A 428 -5.62 22.33 -24.97
CA LYS A 428 -6.46 21.18 -25.34
C LYS A 428 -5.63 19.94 -25.65
N GLU A 429 -4.48 20.09 -26.31
CA GLU A 429 -3.54 18.98 -26.54
C GLU A 429 -2.96 18.46 -25.23
N GLN A 430 -2.60 19.33 -24.29
CA GLN A 430 -2.07 18.96 -22.98
C GLN A 430 -3.07 18.08 -22.19
N VAL A 431 -4.33 18.52 -22.12
CA VAL A 431 -5.40 17.74 -21.45
C VAL A 431 -5.66 16.40 -22.15
N THR A 432 -5.60 16.37 -23.49
CA THR A 432 -5.77 15.13 -24.25
C THR A 432 -4.62 14.16 -23.99
N ALA A 433 -3.37 14.64 -23.99
CA ALA A 433 -2.19 13.86 -23.67
C ALA A 433 -2.28 13.28 -22.25
N ALA A 434 -2.74 14.07 -21.26
CA ALA A 434 -2.95 13.61 -19.89
C ALA A 434 -4.00 12.49 -19.80
N ARG A 435 -5.09 12.58 -20.57
CA ARG A 435 -6.11 11.52 -20.60
C ARG A 435 -5.60 10.22 -21.22
N VAL A 436 -4.86 10.31 -22.31
CA VAL A 436 -4.24 9.12 -22.95
C VAL A 436 -3.22 8.48 -22.00
N ALA A 437 -2.39 9.30 -21.37
CA ALA A 437 -1.44 8.83 -20.36
C ALA A 437 -2.14 8.11 -19.19
N SER A 438 -3.25 8.65 -18.70
CA SER A 438 -4.06 8.04 -17.66
C SER A 438 -4.54 6.63 -18.03
N LEU A 439 -4.98 6.43 -19.27
CA LEU A 439 -5.42 5.12 -19.77
C LEU A 439 -4.26 4.12 -19.79
N ILE A 440 -3.08 4.52 -20.23
CA ILE A 440 -1.88 3.66 -20.29
C ILE A 440 -1.45 3.23 -18.87
N VAL A 441 -1.33 4.20 -17.97
CA VAL A 441 -0.92 3.94 -16.56
C VAL A 441 -1.95 3.07 -15.85
N GLY A 442 -3.24 3.31 -16.07
CA GLY A 442 -4.30 2.52 -15.48
C GLY A 442 -4.34 1.07 -15.99
N ALA A 443 -4.14 0.86 -17.30
CA ALA A 443 -4.05 -0.49 -17.87
C ALA A 443 -2.86 -1.27 -17.28
N LEU A 444 -1.70 -0.61 -17.14
CA LEU A 444 -0.52 -1.21 -16.51
C LEU A 444 -0.79 -1.57 -15.04
N ALA A 445 -1.44 -0.68 -14.29
CA ALA A 445 -1.79 -0.92 -12.89
C ALA A 445 -2.76 -2.11 -12.71
N ILE A 446 -3.75 -2.27 -13.59
CA ILE A 446 -4.65 -3.42 -13.61
C ILE A 446 -3.84 -4.71 -13.81
N TYR A 447 -2.97 -4.75 -14.83
CA TYR A 447 -2.15 -5.91 -15.13
C TYR A 447 -1.26 -6.34 -13.95
N VAL A 448 -0.52 -5.40 -13.38
CA VAL A 448 0.36 -5.68 -12.23
C VAL A 448 -0.44 -5.98 -10.96
N GLY A 449 -1.62 -5.36 -10.78
CA GLY A 449 -2.54 -5.65 -9.67
C GLY A 449 -3.04 -7.09 -9.66
N ILE A 450 -3.30 -7.67 -10.83
CA ILE A 450 -3.66 -9.09 -10.96
C ILE A 450 -2.50 -9.98 -10.52
N ALA A 451 -1.27 -9.65 -10.92
CA ALA A 451 -0.07 -10.40 -10.57
C ALA A 451 0.26 -10.36 -9.06
N ALA A 452 -0.11 -9.28 -8.37
CA ALA A 452 0.15 -9.08 -6.94
C ALA A 452 -0.92 -9.68 -6.00
N LYS A 453 -1.77 -10.58 -6.48
CA LYS A 453 -2.83 -11.27 -5.70
C LYS A 453 -2.32 -11.87 -4.39
N GLY A 454 -3.03 -11.60 -3.29
CA GLY A 454 -2.75 -12.19 -1.97
C GLY A 454 -1.68 -11.46 -1.15
N GLN A 455 -1.16 -10.34 -1.64
CA GLN A 455 -0.23 -9.49 -0.90
C GLN A 455 -0.97 -8.52 0.04
N ASN A 456 -0.28 -8.08 1.10
CA ASN A 456 -0.79 -7.01 1.94
C ASN A 456 -0.58 -5.65 1.28
N VAL A 457 -1.62 -4.81 1.31
CA VAL A 457 -1.61 -3.50 0.64
C VAL A 457 -0.58 -2.55 1.27
N ALA A 458 -0.43 -2.54 2.60
CA ALA A 458 0.54 -1.66 3.27
C ALA A 458 1.99 -2.06 2.92
N HIS A 459 2.26 -3.36 2.84
CA HIS A 459 3.57 -3.86 2.43
C HIS A 459 3.93 -3.42 1.00
N LEU A 460 3.00 -3.56 0.04
CA LEU A 460 3.22 -3.12 -1.34
C LEU A 460 3.45 -1.61 -1.45
N VAL A 461 2.70 -0.82 -0.68
CA VAL A 461 2.88 0.64 -0.64
C VAL A 461 4.25 1.00 -0.06
N ALA A 462 4.72 0.30 0.99
CA ALA A 462 6.05 0.53 1.55
C ALA A 462 7.19 0.31 0.52
N LEU A 463 7.01 -0.60 -0.43
CA LEU A 463 7.96 -0.78 -1.54
C LEU A 463 7.95 0.43 -2.50
N ALA A 464 6.77 0.98 -2.82
CA ALA A 464 6.66 2.20 -3.61
C ALA A 464 7.36 3.39 -2.92
N PHE A 465 7.20 3.50 -1.59
CA PHE A 465 7.88 4.50 -0.77
C PHE A 465 9.41 4.31 -0.78
N ALA A 466 9.90 3.08 -0.75
CA ALA A 466 11.33 2.81 -0.87
C ALA A 466 11.90 3.31 -2.21
N VAL A 467 11.20 3.10 -3.32
CA VAL A 467 11.62 3.59 -4.65
C VAL A 467 11.61 5.12 -4.68
N ALA A 468 10.57 5.77 -4.14
CA ALA A 468 10.48 7.22 -4.07
C ALA A 468 11.56 7.83 -3.16
N ALA A 469 11.84 7.21 -2.00
CA ALA A 469 12.89 7.62 -1.09
C ALA A 469 14.28 7.52 -1.70
N SER A 470 14.50 6.53 -2.56
CA SER A 470 15.81 6.24 -3.14
C SER A 470 16.12 7.10 -4.36
N GLY A 471 15.11 7.36 -5.20
CA GLY A 471 15.27 8.12 -6.44
C GLY A 471 14.92 9.61 -6.28
N ASN A 472 13.70 9.91 -5.81
CA ASN A 472 13.18 11.28 -5.85
C ASN A 472 13.71 12.15 -4.71
N LEU A 473 13.71 11.64 -3.47
CA LEU A 473 14.10 12.45 -2.31
C LEU A 473 15.54 12.99 -2.41
N PRO A 474 16.59 12.18 -2.72
CA PRO A 474 17.94 12.71 -2.83
C PRO A 474 18.05 13.84 -3.87
N ALA A 475 17.38 13.68 -5.01
CA ALA A 475 17.35 14.66 -6.07
C ALA A 475 16.68 15.96 -5.63
N VAL A 476 15.49 15.90 -5.01
CA VAL A 476 14.76 17.07 -4.53
C VAL A 476 15.55 17.76 -3.41
N PHE A 477 15.95 17.01 -2.40
CA PHE A 477 16.63 17.57 -1.22
C PHE A 477 17.94 18.28 -1.59
N LEU A 478 18.79 17.62 -2.35
CA LEU A 478 20.07 18.20 -2.74
C LEU A 478 19.91 19.33 -3.78
N THR A 479 18.90 19.29 -4.64
CA THR A 479 18.59 20.43 -5.53
C THR A 479 18.21 21.67 -4.73
N LEU A 480 17.45 21.52 -3.65
CA LEU A 480 17.00 22.64 -2.79
C LEU A 480 18.11 23.18 -1.88
N TYR A 481 18.94 22.29 -1.32
CA TYR A 481 19.81 22.66 -0.19
C TYR A 481 21.31 22.58 -0.46
N TRP A 482 21.74 22.02 -1.58
CA TRP A 482 23.15 21.88 -1.89
C TRP A 482 23.54 22.64 -3.17
N LYS A 483 24.37 23.67 -3.03
CA LYS A 483 24.77 24.58 -4.12
C LYS A 483 25.41 23.83 -5.30
N ARG A 484 26.17 22.75 -5.07
CA ARG A 484 26.89 21.99 -6.11
C ARG A 484 26.02 21.01 -6.89
N THR A 485 24.79 20.76 -6.46
CA THR A 485 23.87 19.88 -7.21
C THR A 485 23.67 20.41 -8.62
N ASN A 486 23.71 19.50 -9.59
CA ASN A 486 23.56 19.81 -11.00
C ASN A 486 22.74 18.74 -11.74
N THR A 487 22.48 18.99 -13.02
CA THR A 487 21.70 18.11 -13.90
C THR A 487 22.19 16.66 -13.88
N TYR A 488 23.48 16.44 -13.97
CA TYR A 488 24.06 15.09 -14.07
C TYR A 488 23.93 14.31 -12.75
N GLY A 489 24.17 14.98 -11.62
CA GLY A 489 23.96 14.39 -10.30
C GLY A 489 22.50 14.01 -10.06
N VAL A 490 21.55 14.90 -10.38
CA VAL A 490 20.12 14.65 -10.27
C VAL A 490 19.72 13.41 -11.10
N ILE A 491 20.12 13.35 -12.36
CA ILE A 491 19.78 12.23 -13.25
C ILE A 491 20.39 10.92 -12.72
N LEU A 492 21.68 10.92 -12.37
CA LEU A 492 22.36 9.73 -11.88
C LEU A 492 21.72 9.21 -10.59
N GLY A 493 21.46 10.10 -9.63
CA GLY A 493 20.85 9.74 -8.35
C GLY A 493 19.43 9.21 -8.49
N MET A 494 18.60 9.84 -9.33
CA MET A 494 17.23 9.37 -9.56
C MET A 494 17.20 8.00 -10.22
N LEU A 495 18.01 7.79 -11.26
CA LEU A 495 18.04 6.51 -11.99
C LEU A 495 18.62 5.39 -11.13
N VAL A 496 19.83 5.60 -10.59
CA VAL A 496 20.50 4.57 -9.79
C VAL A 496 19.73 4.28 -8.50
N GLY A 497 19.22 5.31 -7.81
CA GLY A 497 18.42 5.14 -6.61
C GLY A 497 17.15 4.32 -6.86
N ALA A 498 16.37 4.66 -7.89
CA ALA A 498 15.16 3.94 -8.24
C ALA A 498 15.44 2.51 -8.74
N ILE A 499 16.40 2.36 -9.66
CA ILE A 499 16.77 1.04 -10.23
C ILE A 499 17.32 0.12 -9.14
N SER A 500 18.19 0.62 -8.25
CA SER A 500 18.72 -0.19 -7.15
C SER A 500 17.63 -0.64 -6.18
N ALA A 501 16.67 0.23 -5.84
CA ALA A 501 15.54 -0.14 -5.00
C ALA A 501 14.72 -1.27 -5.65
N ILE A 502 14.39 -1.15 -6.92
CA ILE A 502 13.63 -2.16 -7.66
C ILE A 502 14.45 -3.47 -7.78
N ALA A 503 15.73 -3.39 -8.16
CA ALA A 503 16.58 -4.57 -8.31
C ALA A 503 16.72 -5.34 -6.99
N LEU A 504 16.93 -4.63 -5.87
CA LEU A 504 17.00 -5.26 -4.55
C LEU A 504 15.69 -5.95 -4.16
N VAL A 505 14.53 -5.36 -4.50
CA VAL A 505 13.22 -6.03 -4.28
C VAL A 505 13.10 -7.30 -5.10
N MET A 506 13.54 -7.29 -6.36
CA MET A 506 13.45 -8.46 -7.25
C MET A 506 14.31 -9.65 -6.81
N ILE A 507 15.34 -9.42 -6.01
CA ILE A 507 16.20 -10.48 -5.46
C ILE A 507 15.99 -10.71 -3.96
N SER A 508 14.89 -10.17 -3.39
CA SER A 508 14.55 -10.20 -1.96
C SER A 508 13.51 -11.29 -1.64
N PRO A 509 13.20 -11.52 -0.35
CA PRO A 509 12.14 -12.44 0.08
C PRO A 509 10.73 -12.06 -0.39
N ASN A 510 10.54 -10.91 -1.03
CA ASN A 510 9.26 -10.50 -1.59
C ASN A 510 8.90 -11.26 -2.89
N MET A 511 9.89 -11.87 -3.54
CA MET A 511 9.67 -12.61 -4.77
C MET A 511 9.27 -14.06 -4.50
N THR A 512 8.58 -14.66 -5.46
CA THR A 512 8.23 -16.09 -5.41
C THR A 512 9.44 -16.91 -5.86
N TYR A 513 9.83 -17.88 -5.03
CA TYR A 513 10.90 -18.84 -5.30
C TYR A 513 10.26 -20.22 -5.50
N PRO A 514 10.13 -20.71 -6.74
CA PRO A 514 9.44 -21.95 -7.08
C PRO A 514 9.90 -23.17 -6.28
N GLN A 515 11.19 -23.35 -6.09
CA GLN A 515 11.72 -24.45 -5.28
C GLN A 515 11.21 -24.46 -3.83
N GLN A 516 11.07 -23.28 -3.23
CA GLN A 516 10.51 -23.17 -1.89
C GLN A 516 9.02 -23.48 -1.87
N VAL A 517 8.27 -23.00 -2.88
CA VAL A 517 6.84 -23.32 -3.04
C VAL A 517 6.63 -24.81 -3.24
N ILE A 518 7.43 -25.45 -4.09
CA ILE A 518 7.40 -26.92 -4.31
C ILE A 518 7.69 -27.66 -3.00
N LYS A 519 8.70 -27.25 -2.24
CA LYS A 519 9.03 -27.87 -0.95
C LYS A 519 7.89 -27.74 0.05
N ASP A 520 7.26 -26.57 0.14
CA ASP A 520 6.13 -26.33 1.03
C ASP A 520 4.89 -27.12 0.57
N ALA A 521 4.63 -27.20 -0.74
CA ALA A 521 3.56 -28.01 -1.32
C ALA A 521 3.74 -29.51 -1.02
N LYS A 522 4.96 -30.04 -1.17
CA LYS A 522 5.28 -31.43 -0.80
C LYS A 522 5.05 -31.72 0.67
N LYS A 523 5.43 -30.80 1.57
CA LYS A 523 5.13 -30.95 2.99
C LYS A 523 3.63 -31.04 3.29
N VAL A 524 2.80 -30.32 2.56
CA VAL A 524 1.33 -30.39 2.70
C VAL A 524 0.82 -31.74 2.23
N LEU A 525 1.30 -32.24 1.09
CA LEU A 525 0.80 -33.47 0.48
C LEU A 525 1.36 -34.73 1.12
N GLU A 526 2.68 -34.80 1.30
CA GLU A 526 3.44 -35.98 1.77
C GLU A 526 3.61 -36.00 3.29
N GLY A 527 3.46 -34.85 3.95
CA GLY A 527 3.75 -34.70 5.38
C GLY A 527 5.22 -34.41 5.67
N GLU A 528 5.59 -34.43 6.94
CA GLU A 528 6.96 -34.24 7.39
C GLU A 528 7.48 -35.53 7.99
N PRO A 529 8.69 -36.00 7.63
CA PRO A 529 9.29 -37.16 8.25
C PRO A 529 9.61 -36.89 9.74
N ALA A 530 9.72 -37.94 10.53
CA ALA A 530 10.15 -37.82 11.92
C ALA A 530 11.51 -37.12 12.01
N GLN A 531 11.65 -36.20 12.94
CA GLN A 531 12.90 -35.49 13.15
C GLN A 531 13.52 -35.95 14.47
N PRO A 532 14.80 -36.34 14.46
CA PRO A 532 15.48 -36.73 15.71
C PRO A 532 15.59 -35.53 16.66
N ALA A 533 15.72 -35.80 17.94
CA ALA A 533 16.03 -34.78 18.92
C ALA A 533 17.29 -34.01 18.51
N LYS A 534 17.25 -32.68 18.65
CA LYS A 534 18.40 -31.82 18.36
C LYS A 534 18.90 -31.21 19.67
N GLU A 535 20.18 -31.22 19.84
CA GLU A 535 20.84 -30.55 20.97
C GLU A 535 20.71 -29.02 20.80
N ALA A 536 20.82 -28.29 21.90
CA ALA A 536 20.90 -26.86 21.90
C ALA A 536 22.11 -26.40 21.10
N VAL A 537 21.89 -25.48 20.15
CA VAL A 537 22.97 -24.91 19.36
C VAL A 537 23.25 -23.49 19.90
N PRO A 538 24.49 -23.20 20.32
CA PRO A 538 24.85 -21.86 20.77
C PRO A 538 24.73 -20.86 19.64
N ALA A 539 24.50 -19.60 20.02
CA ALA A 539 24.52 -18.51 19.05
C ALA A 539 25.87 -18.47 18.31
N LYS A 540 25.80 -18.27 16.97
CA LYS A 540 26.99 -18.10 16.15
C LYS A 540 27.05 -16.66 15.66
N PRO A 541 28.20 -15.96 15.84
CA PRO A 541 28.36 -14.63 15.26
C PRO A 541 28.32 -14.70 13.74
N GLY A 542 27.75 -13.68 13.11
CA GLY A 542 27.80 -13.53 11.66
C GLY A 542 29.17 -13.07 11.20
N GLU A 543 29.46 -13.29 9.92
CA GLU A 543 30.76 -12.91 9.30
C GLU A 543 30.83 -11.42 8.92
N GLY A 544 29.88 -10.61 9.38
CA GLY A 544 29.86 -9.16 9.22
C GLY A 544 28.57 -8.61 8.62
N PHE A 545 28.47 -7.27 8.56
CA PHE A 545 27.25 -6.56 8.14
C PHE A 545 26.78 -6.94 6.72
N VAL A 546 27.71 -7.17 5.79
CA VAL A 546 27.35 -7.56 4.42
C VAL A 546 26.63 -8.91 4.40
N CYS A 547 26.96 -9.84 5.29
CA CYS A 547 26.30 -11.14 5.41
C CYS A 547 24.87 -11.06 5.98
N GLU A 548 24.56 -9.99 6.72
CA GLU A 548 23.20 -9.70 7.16
C GLU A 548 22.30 -9.16 6.03
N LEU A 549 22.90 -8.56 5.02
CA LEU A 549 22.20 -7.98 3.87
C LEU A 549 22.08 -8.93 2.70
N PHE A 550 23.14 -9.70 2.42
CA PHE A 550 23.24 -10.57 1.25
C PHE A 550 23.60 -12.00 1.63
N ALA A 551 23.08 -12.96 0.87
CA ALA A 551 23.33 -14.39 1.06
C ALA A 551 24.72 -14.83 0.51
N VAL A 552 25.77 -14.05 0.76
CA VAL A 552 27.14 -14.32 0.28
C VAL A 552 28.01 -15.06 1.29
N CYS A 553 27.65 -15.01 2.57
CA CYS A 553 28.38 -15.60 3.67
C CYS A 553 27.45 -15.95 4.84
N LYS A 554 27.97 -16.41 5.97
CA LYS A 554 27.15 -16.84 7.10
C LYS A 554 26.60 -15.66 7.88
N LYS A 555 25.25 -15.59 7.93
CA LYS A 555 24.52 -14.67 8.80
C LYS A 555 24.64 -15.07 10.25
N ALA A 556 24.53 -14.11 11.18
CA ALA A 556 24.44 -14.42 12.61
C ALA A 556 23.24 -15.34 12.88
N GLU A 557 23.46 -16.42 13.63
CA GLU A 557 22.42 -17.35 14.06
C GLU A 557 22.18 -17.18 15.55
N ALA A 558 20.94 -16.91 15.94
CA ALA A 558 20.53 -16.92 17.34
C ALA A 558 20.66 -18.34 17.92
N ALA A 559 20.91 -18.41 19.22
CA ALA A 559 20.89 -19.68 19.92
C ALA A 559 19.57 -20.43 19.68
N LYS A 560 19.66 -21.71 19.38
CA LYS A 560 18.48 -22.57 19.20
C LYS A 560 18.38 -23.49 20.42
N PRO A 561 17.22 -23.51 21.12
CA PRO A 561 17.01 -24.42 22.24
C PRO A 561 17.03 -25.88 21.76
N ALA A 562 17.38 -26.78 22.66
CA ALA A 562 17.24 -28.21 22.40
C ALA A 562 15.77 -28.51 22.06
N THR A 563 15.55 -29.36 21.06
CA THR A 563 14.21 -29.80 20.67
C THR A 563 14.11 -31.31 20.88
N ALA A 564 13.01 -31.76 21.52
CA ALA A 564 12.70 -33.18 21.64
C ALA A 564 12.48 -33.81 20.24
N GLU A 565 12.56 -35.13 20.19
CA GLU A 565 12.23 -35.91 19.01
C GLU A 565 10.80 -35.58 18.55
N LYS A 566 10.63 -35.28 17.28
CA LYS A 566 9.32 -34.97 16.69
C LYS A 566 8.84 -36.19 15.89
N PRO A 567 7.64 -36.68 16.18
CA PRO A 567 7.04 -37.75 15.38
C PRO A 567 6.78 -37.26 13.97
N ALA A 568 6.72 -38.18 13.02
CA ALA A 568 6.32 -37.88 11.66
C ALA A 568 4.94 -37.23 11.64
N LYS A 569 4.77 -36.20 10.81
CA LYS A 569 3.45 -35.58 10.59
C LYS A 569 2.84 -36.17 9.34
N PRO A 570 1.59 -36.68 9.43
CA PRO A 570 0.92 -37.27 8.28
C PRO A 570 0.71 -36.29 7.16
N GLY A 571 0.70 -36.76 5.95
CA GLY A 571 0.38 -35.99 4.76
C GLY A 571 -1.10 -35.56 4.69
N GLY A 572 -1.43 -34.70 3.74
CA GLY A 572 -2.76 -34.12 3.60
C GLY A 572 -3.85 -35.16 3.41
N ALA A 573 -3.63 -36.18 2.59
CA ALA A 573 -4.58 -37.26 2.37
C ALA A 573 -4.85 -38.09 3.63
N GLU A 574 -3.80 -38.45 4.39
CA GLU A 574 -3.92 -39.19 5.64
C GLU A 574 -4.63 -38.40 6.74
N LYS A 575 -4.31 -37.07 6.84
CA LYS A 575 -5.04 -36.17 7.74
C LYS A 575 -6.51 -36.06 7.38
N MET A 576 -6.82 -35.96 6.09
CA MET A 576 -8.20 -35.90 5.58
C MET A 576 -8.96 -37.15 5.98
N ALA A 577 -8.39 -38.34 5.77
CA ALA A 577 -9.00 -39.60 6.15
C ALA A 577 -9.31 -39.66 7.65
N LYS A 578 -8.34 -39.32 8.50
CA LYS A 578 -8.51 -39.30 9.97
C LYS A 578 -9.57 -38.29 10.43
N MET A 579 -9.64 -37.12 9.80
CA MET A 579 -10.65 -36.11 10.14
C MET A 579 -12.05 -36.53 9.68
N THR A 580 -12.18 -37.20 8.54
CA THR A 580 -13.45 -37.70 8.03
C THR A 580 -13.97 -38.85 8.91
N GLU A 581 -13.09 -39.75 9.37
CA GLU A 581 -13.42 -40.82 10.34
C GLU A 581 -13.91 -40.21 11.66
N LYS A 582 -13.20 -39.22 12.17
CA LYS A 582 -13.59 -38.52 13.39
C LYS A 582 -14.92 -37.77 13.24
N LEU A 583 -15.21 -37.19 12.07
CA LEU A 583 -16.47 -36.55 11.77
C LEU A 583 -17.64 -37.52 11.81
N ALA A 584 -17.45 -38.75 11.28
CA ALA A 584 -18.45 -39.81 11.31
C ALA A 584 -18.76 -40.31 12.75
N ALA A 585 -17.76 -40.24 13.64
CA ALA A 585 -17.90 -40.65 15.04
C ALA A 585 -18.40 -39.52 15.96
N THR A 586 -18.43 -38.29 15.54
CA THR A 586 -18.80 -37.11 16.35
C THR A 586 -20.30 -36.90 16.37
N THR A 587 -20.90 -36.88 17.56
CA THR A 587 -22.36 -36.68 17.77
C THR A 587 -22.70 -35.23 18.17
N ASP A 588 -21.77 -34.47 18.70
CA ASP A 588 -21.97 -33.06 19.10
C ASP A 588 -22.07 -32.16 17.86
N PRO A 589 -23.15 -31.39 17.68
CA PRO A 589 -23.34 -30.51 16.53
C PRO A 589 -22.27 -29.42 16.38
N ALA A 590 -21.75 -28.87 17.49
CA ALA A 590 -20.74 -27.84 17.47
C ALA A 590 -19.36 -28.38 17.01
N ASP A 591 -18.97 -29.53 17.54
CA ASP A 591 -17.75 -30.24 17.15
C ASP A 591 -17.83 -30.74 15.71
N LYS A 592 -19.02 -31.18 15.27
CA LYS A 592 -19.26 -31.61 13.89
C LYS A 592 -19.06 -30.46 12.89
N THR A 593 -19.65 -29.29 13.14
CA THR A 593 -19.51 -28.09 12.30
C THR A 593 -18.04 -27.63 12.25
N LYS A 594 -17.33 -27.70 13.36
CA LYS A 594 -15.89 -27.38 13.43
C LYS A 594 -15.05 -28.34 12.58
N LEU A 595 -15.30 -29.64 12.68
CA LEU A 595 -14.62 -30.66 11.88
C LEU A 595 -14.89 -30.52 10.38
N GLU A 596 -16.13 -30.25 9.99
CA GLU A 596 -16.50 -29.98 8.58
C GLU A 596 -15.75 -28.74 8.03
N THR A 597 -15.65 -27.70 8.85
CA THR A 597 -14.87 -26.49 8.49
C THR A 597 -13.39 -26.81 8.32
N ASP A 598 -12.80 -27.59 9.21
CA ASP A 598 -11.37 -27.94 9.16
C ASP A 598 -11.08 -28.91 8.00
N ILE A 599 -11.99 -29.83 7.66
CA ILE A 599 -11.90 -30.71 6.49
C ILE A 599 -11.94 -29.85 5.20
N GLY A 600 -12.89 -28.94 5.10
CA GLY A 600 -12.98 -28.02 3.94
C GLY A 600 -11.75 -27.13 3.75
N LYS A 601 -11.08 -26.78 4.85
CA LYS A 601 -9.84 -26.04 4.85
C LYS A 601 -8.66 -26.88 4.38
N LEU A 602 -8.55 -28.11 4.88
CA LEU A 602 -7.52 -29.04 4.47
C LEU A 602 -7.64 -29.43 2.99
N ASP A 603 -8.86 -29.63 2.48
CA ASP A 603 -9.12 -29.88 1.05
C ASP A 603 -8.63 -28.73 0.17
N LYS A 604 -8.88 -27.48 0.58
CA LYS A 604 -8.35 -26.29 -0.11
C LYS A 604 -6.83 -26.23 -0.09
N ASP A 605 -6.21 -26.55 1.01
CA ASP A 605 -4.75 -26.58 1.14
C ASP A 605 -4.11 -27.67 0.28
N ILE A 606 -4.72 -28.85 0.20
CA ILE A 606 -4.31 -29.96 -0.67
C ILE A 606 -4.43 -29.54 -2.15
N LYS A 607 -5.60 -29.06 -2.59
CA LYS A 607 -5.82 -28.61 -3.97
C LYS A 607 -4.89 -27.48 -4.37
N LYS A 608 -4.59 -26.58 -3.42
CA LYS A 608 -3.61 -25.52 -3.66
C LYS A 608 -2.20 -26.09 -3.84
N ALA A 609 -1.79 -27.02 -2.97
CA ALA A 609 -0.47 -27.64 -3.06
C ALA A 609 -0.29 -28.42 -4.37
N GLU A 610 -1.32 -29.15 -4.81
CA GLU A 610 -1.33 -29.82 -6.12
C GLU A 610 -1.23 -28.82 -7.28
N GLY A 611 -1.98 -27.70 -7.20
CA GLY A 611 -1.93 -26.61 -8.16
C GLY A 611 -0.56 -25.95 -8.22
N ASP A 612 0.07 -25.71 -7.07
CA ASP A 612 1.41 -25.14 -6.96
C ASP A 612 2.47 -26.08 -7.55
N LEU A 613 2.38 -27.40 -7.30
CA LEU A 613 3.28 -28.39 -7.92
C LEU A 613 3.15 -28.38 -9.43
N LYS A 614 1.92 -28.42 -9.97
CA LYS A 614 1.66 -28.39 -11.41
C LYS A 614 2.14 -27.07 -12.05
N LYS A 615 1.92 -25.94 -11.36
CA LYS A 615 2.32 -24.61 -11.84
C LYS A 615 3.83 -24.47 -11.99
N PHE A 616 4.59 -25.03 -11.07
CA PHE A 616 6.05 -24.90 -11.02
C PHE A 616 6.79 -26.17 -11.44
N GLU A 617 6.12 -27.11 -12.11
CA GLU A 617 6.71 -28.38 -12.56
C GLU A 617 7.96 -28.15 -13.44
N ASN A 618 7.90 -27.15 -14.31
CA ASN A 618 8.98 -26.77 -15.21
C ASN A 618 9.79 -25.55 -14.79
N ASP A 619 9.27 -24.77 -13.81
CA ASP A 619 9.93 -23.54 -13.32
C ASP A 619 10.65 -23.80 -11.99
N LYS A 620 11.96 -23.89 -12.02
CA LYS A 620 12.77 -24.18 -10.83
C LYS A 620 13.31 -22.92 -10.16
N THR A 621 13.28 -21.78 -10.85
CA THR A 621 13.90 -20.53 -10.38
C THR A 621 12.89 -19.38 -10.35
N SER A 622 13.19 -18.33 -9.57
CA SER A 622 12.41 -17.08 -9.57
C SER A 622 12.49 -16.38 -10.93
N MET A 623 11.70 -15.32 -11.11
CA MET A 623 11.64 -14.50 -12.33
C MET A 623 13.02 -13.94 -12.75
N VAL A 624 13.96 -13.84 -11.81
CA VAL A 624 15.34 -13.40 -12.05
C VAL A 624 16.37 -14.55 -12.01
N GLY A 625 15.93 -15.80 -12.09
CA GLY A 625 16.81 -16.97 -12.17
C GLY A 625 17.41 -17.43 -10.85
N LEU A 626 16.87 -17.02 -9.68
CA LEU A 626 17.37 -17.39 -8.37
C LEU A 626 16.51 -18.46 -7.71
N ASP A 627 17.15 -19.40 -7.00
CA ASP A 627 16.49 -20.45 -6.21
C ASP A 627 16.05 -19.98 -4.82
N LYS A 628 16.70 -18.96 -4.29
CA LYS A 628 16.47 -18.37 -2.97
C LYS A 628 16.80 -16.88 -2.99
N PRO A 629 16.29 -16.10 -2.00
CA PRO A 629 16.64 -14.69 -1.90
C PRO A 629 18.16 -14.47 -1.81
N PHE A 630 18.67 -13.55 -2.62
CA PHE A 630 20.06 -13.09 -2.53
C PHE A 630 20.18 -11.89 -1.59
N PHE A 631 19.26 -10.93 -1.68
CA PHE A 631 19.11 -9.85 -0.71
C PHE A 631 18.16 -10.31 0.40
N LEU A 632 18.57 -10.19 1.65
CA LEU A 632 17.88 -10.85 2.78
C LEU A 632 16.81 -9.99 3.44
N LEU A 633 16.82 -8.67 3.20
CA LEU A 633 15.84 -7.76 3.76
C LEU A 633 14.56 -7.69 2.89
N LYS A 634 13.43 -7.49 3.54
CA LYS A 634 12.15 -7.25 2.84
C LYS A 634 12.05 -5.86 2.24
N ASN A 635 12.77 -4.88 2.79
CA ASN A 635 12.77 -3.51 2.29
C ASN A 635 14.17 -3.08 1.86
N PRO A 636 14.35 -2.44 0.68
CA PRO A 636 15.66 -2.05 0.17
C PRO A 636 16.21 -0.72 0.74
N GLY A 637 15.40 0.02 1.53
CA GLY A 637 15.66 1.42 1.90
C GLY A 637 17.02 1.69 2.52
N LEU A 638 17.52 0.76 3.34
CA LEU A 638 18.81 0.90 4.02
C LEU A 638 19.99 1.05 3.05
N LEU A 639 19.94 0.40 1.89
CA LEU A 639 20.99 0.48 0.88
C LEU A 639 20.65 1.46 -0.23
N SER A 640 19.44 1.40 -0.76
CA SER A 640 19.07 2.17 -1.96
C SER A 640 18.97 3.67 -1.70
N ILE A 641 18.53 4.11 -0.49
CA ILE A 641 18.44 5.53 -0.15
C ILE A 641 19.81 6.18 -0.06
N PRO A 642 20.76 5.67 0.76
CA PRO A 642 22.13 6.21 0.77
C PRO A 642 22.80 6.19 -0.61
N LEU A 643 22.60 5.12 -1.38
CA LEU A 643 23.14 5.01 -2.74
C LEU A 643 22.60 6.13 -3.65
N GLY A 644 21.30 6.45 -3.57
CA GLY A 644 20.71 7.56 -4.29
C GLY A 644 21.37 8.90 -3.94
N PHE A 645 21.56 9.20 -2.65
CA PHE A 645 22.28 10.41 -2.18
C PHE A 645 23.73 10.44 -2.70
N LEU A 646 24.46 9.34 -2.55
CA LEU A 646 25.84 9.25 -3.00
C LEU A 646 25.96 9.47 -4.51
N CYS A 647 25.02 8.95 -5.30
CA CYS A 647 25.02 9.13 -6.75
C CYS A 647 24.69 10.58 -7.16
N VAL A 648 23.80 11.28 -6.46
CA VAL A 648 23.58 12.72 -6.68
C VAL A 648 24.86 13.49 -6.38
N ILE A 649 25.48 13.23 -5.23
CA ILE A 649 26.71 13.91 -4.81
C ILE A 649 27.84 13.64 -5.80
N PHE A 650 28.10 12.38 -6.11
CA PHE A 650 29.18 11.97 -7.01
C PHE A 650 29.01 12.53 -8.41
N GLY A 651 27.82 12.40 -9.01
CA GLY A 651 27.54 12.95 -10.34
C GLY A 651 27.65 14.48 -10.38
N SER A 652 27.28 15.15 -9.29
CA SER A 652 27.40 16.61 -9.18
C SER A 652 28.84 17.09 -9.01
N LEU A 653 29.71 16.28 -8.41
CA LEU A 653 31.12 16.62 -8.25
C LEU A 653 31.95 16.30 -9.49
N LEU A 654 31.60 15.23 -10.23
CA LEU A 654 32.31 14.84 -11.43
C LEU A 654 32.04 15.73 -12.63
N PHE A 655 30.84 16.22 -12.78
CA PHE A 655 30.42 16.98 -13.94
C PHE A 655 30.06 18.41 -13.52
N ARG A 656 30.51 19.39 -14.32
CA ARG A 656 30.16 20.79 -14.11
C ARG A 656 28.96 21.18 -14.96
N ASP A 657 28.04 21.95 -14.39
CA ASP A 657 26.86 22.49 -15.07
C ASP A 657 26.71 24.00 -14.73
N THR A 658 27.13 24.81 -15.67
CA THR A 658 27.13 26.29 -15.52
C THR A 658 25.74 26.86 -15.31
N ARG A 659 24.70 26.25 -15.88
CA ARG A 659 23.30 26.66 -15.69
C ARG A 659 22.88 26.45 -14.22
N SER A 660 23.13 25.25 -13.69
CA SER A 660 22.79 24.93 -12.31
C SER A 660 23.50 25.81 -11.30
N GLU A 661 24.76 26.20 -11.59
CA GLU A 661 25.53 27.15 -10.76
C GLU A 661 24.93 28.56 -10.82
N ALA A 662 24.63 29.07 -12.01
CA ALA A 662 24.09 30.41 -12.20
C ALA A 662 22.71 30.62 -11.55
N MET A 663 21.85 29.61 -11.58
CA MET A 663 20.49 29.68 -11.05
C MET A 663 20.40 29.46 -9.54
N TRP A 664 21.52 29.19 -8.85
CA TRP A 664 21.49 28.86 -7.42
C TRP A 664 21.00 30.02 -6.55
N ASP A 665 21.50 31.21 -6.75
CA ASP A 665 21.17 32.36 -5.91
C ASP A 665 19.69 32.75 -6.07
N GLU A 666 19.14 32.66 -7.27
CA GLU A 666 17.71 32.84 -7.53
C GLU A 666 16.88 31.76 -6.83
N LEU A 667 17.25 30.50 -6.96
CA LEU A 667 16.58 29.40 -6.29
C LEU A 667 16.59 29.59 -4.78
N TYR A 668 17.75 29.93 -4.20
CA TYR A 668 17.93 30.10 -2.77
C TYR A 668 17.05 31.24 -2.21
N VAL A 669 17.04 32.38 -2.87
CA VAL A 669 16.20 33.51 -2.44
C VAL A 669 14.71 33.13 -2.59
N ARG A 670 14.33 32.57 -3.72
CA ARG A 670 12.93 32.27 -4.03
C ARG A 670 12.35 31.19 -3.10
N GLN A 671 13.08 30.12 -2.83
CA GLN A 671 12.58 29.05 -1.94
C GLN A 671 12.31 29.54 -0.52
N HIS A 672 13.07 30.51 0.00
CA HIS A 672 12.93 30.99 1.37
C HIS A 672 11.98 32.20 1.49
N THR A 673 11.91 33.06 0.49
CA THR A 673 11.13 34.30 0.54
C THR A 673 9.83 34.26 -0.25
N GLY A 674 9.71 33.36 -1.23
CA GLY A 674 8.60 33.34 -2.17
C GLY A 674 8.61 34.51 -3.18
N LEU A 675 9.67 35.33 -3.23
CA LEU A 675 9.80 36.40 -4.22
C LEU A 675 9.73 35.80 -5.64
N HIS A 676 8.97 36.46 -6.50
CA HIS A 676 8.68 36.01 -7.88
C HIS A 676 8.02 34.63 -8.02
N ALA A 677 7.48 34.04 -6.93
CA ALA A 677 6.76 32.78 -6.99
C ALA A 677 5.50 32.86 -7.90
N GLU A 678 4.89 34.03 -8.04
CA GLU A 678 3.77 34.28 -8.95
C GLU A 678 4.21 34.29 -10.42
N GLY A 679 5.44 34.73 -10.72
CA GLY A 679 6.00 34.71 -12.07
C GLY A 679 6.24 33.31 -12.65
N ALA A 680 6.26 32.26 -11.81
CA ALA A 680 6.31 30.86 -12.28
C ALA A 680 5.08 30.42 -13.08
N LEU A 681 4.01 31.22 -13.05
CA LEU A 681 2.80 30.97 -13.85
C LEU A 681 2.91 31.54 -15.29
N ALA A 682 3.81 32.47 -15.51
CA ALA A 682 3.92 33.18 -16.81
C ALA A 682 4.91 32.52 -17.80
N HIS A 683 5.70 31.53 -17.36
CA HIS A 683 6.70 30.84 -18.20
C HIS A 683 6.37 29.38 -18.44
#